data_e426df890aded2ff7d701a185bd5296a
#
_entry.id   e426df890aded2ff7d701a185bd5296a
#
_cell.length_a   1.000
_cell.length_b   1.000
_cell.length_c   1.000
_cell.angle_alpha   90.00
_cell.angle_beta   90.00
_cell.angle_gamma   90.00
#
_symmetry.space_group_name_H-M   'P 1'
#
loop_
_entity.id
_entity.type
_entity.pdbx_description
1 polymer ?
#
loop_
_entity_poly.entity_id
_entity_poly.type
_entity_poly.pdbx_seq_one_letter_code
_entity_poly.pdbx_strand_id
1 'polypeptide(L)'
;MQPMFTSPKPETKLLPGFTSELHHFVFQSFLTFPKRTQTETNFHSPLNQNLPSIPFIPAAMAGAETDTDTSKAKPRPIVRLGIFLISHSFFFSVVFSAAGVLALLLLPVLAKNTYISENSLMPGSVAPMLSDQEVAEANRLIDDLTALNSKPLGSVIGSRRLVAQYMSNSGAEVSFHKFHPQINQFHPLHFFSSPDSRRIEQNVSCALHGVNTVGIIRAPRGDGKEAIVLVTPFNSAKVNKNEALSLGIAYSVFSLLTRVPWLAKDVIWLVADSQFGEYAAVSAWLRDYHTPLFSGLGTIDAEMCPESNNLHGMEENHFTERMTYDGFKRAGTMAAALVVKVGDRAHQYEDSLSIYAEASNGQMPNLDLINTVNYLAVHRQGLRVKVEKLRSFLDMGWLETLGEMFELLGHYARSINPQLKFGIPAAEYIEGSATLASSLYYQALGVPTGPHGAFRDYQVDAITVEILPKVYTLGNRRQNDFLLRSGRLIEGVVQSVNNLLEKFHQSFFLYLLTSPSKFVSVGVYMIAFVLLVAPLPMVAASLFVNASNSDDSLNTEKPAPSATAADSAPLVTAYESSPLLSAANSSSLATTAGCITLSSWKWLYAAKKSFVVYLWGSVVSLLPYFICQIPNCTPTTSFIIWVLLSILSLVVMYMILASPFSDANNSRSQKEWAILKSVTMSAAFIGLCLMSIINFATAEIGGLLIVPMCLMAYPLKLDVKTRSLRTISRAACNLVLGIVGFPPVTFIVLKGAFEGYSSISVGDFWSWVESLWVWNSATYLYIGVVHLPSWVLCIHILFHHC
;
A
#
# COMPACT_ATOMS: atom_id res chain seq x y z
N MET A 1 -18.59 48.90 -36.00
CA MET A 1 -19.33 47.65 -36.00
C MET A 1 -18.49 46.64 -35.18
N GLN A 2 -18.83 46.53 -33.92
CA GLN A 2 -18.35 45.46 -33.03
C GLN A 2 -19.34 44.31 -33.07
N PRO A 3 -18.89 43.09 -32.83
CA PRO A 3 -19.73 42.19 -32.04
C PRO A 3 -19.06 41.73 -30.74
N MET A 4 -19.86 41.81 -29.69
CA MET A 4 -19.64 41.26 -28.34
C MET A 4 -19.36 39.75 -28.37
N PHE A 5 -18.31 39.35 -27.66
CA PHE A 5 -18.15 37.97 -27.22
C PHE A 5 -18.43 37.88 -25.71
N THR A 6 -19.51 37.23 -25.39
CA THR A 6 -19.85 36.78 -24.05
C THR A 6 -19.02 35.55 -23.67
N SER A 7 -18.33 35.63 -22.54
CA SER A 7 -17.57 34.51 -21.96
C SER A 7 -18.52 33.50 -21.29
N PRO A 8 -18.31 32.21 -21.45
CA PRO A 8 -19.01 31.21 -20.65
C PRO A 8 -18.23 30.95 -19.34
N LYS A 9 -19.03 30.89 -18.25
CA LYS A 9 -18.58 30.44 -16.92
C LYS A 9 -18.06 29.00 -16.97
N PRO A 10 -17.03 28.63 -16.20
CA PRO A 10 -16.61 27.24 -16.09
C PRO A 10 -17.58 26.46 -15.17
N GLU A 11 -18.31 25.52 -15.73
CA GLU A 11 -18.96 24.46 -14.99
C GLU A 11 -17.92 23.43 -14.54
N THR A 12 -17.75 23.29 -13.25
CA THR A 12 -17.03 22.19 -12.60
C THR A 12 -17.81 20.89 -12.81
N LYS A 13 -17.45 20.11 -13.81
CA LYS A 13 -17.84 18.70 -13.92
C LYS A 13 -16.88 17.85 -13.10
N LEU A 14 -17.29 17.47 -11.90
CA LEU A 14 -16.77 16.32 -11.17
C LEU A 14 -16.96 15.06 -12.04
N LEU A 15 -15.88 14.36 -12.28
CA LEU A 15 -15.84 13.08 -13.01
C LEU A 15 -16.58 11.99 -12.21
N PRO A 16 -17.71 11.47 -12.67
CA PRO A 16 -18.36 10.29 -12.12
C PRO A 16 -17.98 9.08 -12.96
N GLY A 17 -16.89 8.44 -12.66
CA GLY A 17 -16.47 7.23 -13.36
C GLY A 17 -15.76 6.22 -12.48
N PHE A 18 -15.09 6.69 -11.44
CA PHE A 18 -14.19 5.85 -10.65
C PHE A 18 -14.89 4.99 -9.58
N THR A 19 -16.06 5.37 -9.13
CA THR A 19 -16.81 4.64 -8.08
C THR A 19 -17.70 3.53 -8.60
N SER A 20 -18.15 3.59 -9.87
CA SER A 20 -19.07 2.58 -10.42
C SER A 20 -18.36 1.31 -10.87
N GLU A 21 -17.15 1.40 -11.39
CA GLU A 21 -16.37 0.22 -11.80
C GLU A 21 -15.81 -0.55 -10.60
N LEU A 22 -15.43 0.14 -9.53
CA LEU A 22 -14.98 -0.52 -8.29
C LEU A 22 -16.12 -1.28 -7.60
N HIS A 23 -17.34 -0.73 -7.63
CA HIS A 23 -18.53 -1.39 -7.09
C HIS A 23 -18.91 -2.64 -7.89
N HIS A 24 -18.74 -2.61 -9.21
CA HIS A 24 -19.02 -3.76 -10.07
C HIS A 24 -17.98 -4.86 -9.92
N PHE A 25 -16.70 -4.51 -9.75
CA PHE A 25 -15.63 -5.47 -9.59
C PHE A 25 -15.68 -6.21 -8.25
N VAL A 26 -15.97 -5.50 -7.16
CA VAL A 26 -16.09 -6.11 -5.82
C VAL A 26 -17.32 -6.98 -5.69
N PHE A 27 -18.46 -6.58 -6.31
CA PHE A 27 -19.70 -7.34 -6.20
C PHE A 27 -19.74 -8.58 -7.10
N GLN A 28 -19.12 -8.55 -8.28
CA GLN A 28 -19.06 -9.71 -9.17
C GLN A 28 -18.08 -10.80 -8.72
N SER A 29 -17.00 -10.43 -8.03
CA SER A 29 -16.04 -11.42 -7.52
C SER A 29 -16.56 -12.29 -6.37
N PHE A 30 -17.62 -11.86 -5.68
CA PHE A 30 -18.23 -12.59 -4.57
C PHE A 30 -19.34 -13.58 -4.98
N LEU A 31 -19.82 -13.55 -6.22
CA LEU A 31 -21.03 -14.31 -6.61
C LEU A 31 -20.85 -15.30 -7.76
N THR A 32 -19.67 -15.48 -8.32
CA THR A 32 -19.47 -16.45 -9.41
C THR A 32 -18.77 -17.72 -8.94
N PHE A 33 -19.55 -18.74 -8.61
CA PHE A 33 -19.13 -20.15 -8.65
C PHE A 33 -19.09 -20.61 -10.12
N PRO A 34 -18.08 -21.39 -10.54
CA PRO A 34 -17.93 -21.80 -11.94
C PRO A 34 -18.98 -22.85 -12.32
N LYS A 35 -19.82 -22.54 -13.29
CA LYS A 35 -20.62 -23.52 -14.04
C LYS A 35 -19.78 -24.15 -15.14
N ARG A 36 -19.82 -25.44 -15.16
CA ARG A 36 -19.22 -26.42 -16.07
C ARG A 36 -19.60 -26.15 -17.52
N THR A 37 -18.59 -26.12 -18.38
CA THR A 37 -18.68 -26.04 -19.84
C THR A 37 -19.48 -27.17 -20.47
N GLN A 38 -20.37 -26.84 -21.38
CA GLN A 38 -20.68 -27.66 -22.55
C GLN A 38 -20.62 -26.77 -23.81
N THR A 39 -19.83 -27.23 -24.72
CA THR A 39 -19.73 -26.77 -26.11
C THR A 39 -21.02 -26.97 -26.87
N GLU A 40 -21.45 -26.00 -27.65
CA GLU A 40 -21.93 -26.23 -29.02
C GLU A 40 -22.09 -24.90 -29.78
N THR A 41 -21.81 -25.02 -31.04
CA THR A 41 -21.68 -24.08 -32.13
C THR A 41 -23.03 -23.62 -32.68
N ASN A 42 -23.07 -22.38 -33.16
CA ASN A 42 -23.64 -21.90 -34.46
C ASN A 42 -24.61 -20.69 -34.42
N PHE A 43 -24.15 -19.64 -35.09
CA PHE A 43 -24.82 -18.81 -36.11
C PHE A 43 -26.12 -18.02 -35.86
N HIS A 44 -26.00 -16.76 -36.27
CA HIS A 44 -27.04 -15.81 -36.79
C HIS A 44 -27.69 -14.80 -35.81
N SER A 45 -27.33 -13.53 -36.04
CA SER A 45 -28.17 -12.36 -35.81
C SER A 45 -29.42 -12.35 -36.73
N PRO A 46 -30.46 -11.55 -36.50
CA PRO A 46 -30.46 -10.11 -36.25
C PRO A 46 -31.58 -9.55 -35.34
N LEU A 47 -31.36 -8.30 -34.93
CA LEU A 47 -32.34 -7.24 -34.54
C LEU A 47 -33.81 -7.64 -34.25
N ASN A 48 -34.28 -7.28 -33.02
CA ASN A 48 -35.40 -6.35 -32.94
C ASN A 48 -35.63 -5.81 -31.53
N GLN A 49 -36.03 -4.57 -31.49
CA GLN A 49 -36.47 -3.75 -30.37
C GLN A 49 -37.64 -4.38 -29.64
N ASN A 50 -37.70 -4.23 -28.29
CA ASN A 50 -38.91 -3.80 -27.56
C ASN A 50 -38.61 -3.79 -26.03
N LEU A 51 -38.60 -2.61 -25.45
CA LEU A 51 -38.76 -2.40 -24.03
C LEU A 51 -40.20 -2.65 -23.58
N PRO A 52 -40.42 -3.22 -22.41
CA PRO A 52 -41.63 -2.95 -21.65
C PRO A 52 -41.33 -2.12 -20.38
N SER A 53 -42.12 -1.06 -20.30
CA SER A 53 -42.28 -0.11 -19.21
C SER A 53 -42.70 -0.75 -17.89
N ILE A 54 -42.09 -0.31 -16.81
CA ILE A 54 -42.45 -0.63 -15.41
C ILE A 54 -43.59 0.32 -15.00
N PRO A 55 -44.74 -0.18 -14.46
CA PRO A 55 -45.77 0.69 -13.94
C PRO A 55 -45.55 1.08 -12.47
N PHE A 56 -45.63 2.36 -12.22
CA PHE A 56 -45.83 2.97 -10.90
C PHE A 56 -47.16 2.51 -10.30
N ILE A 57 -47.17 2.09 -9.05
CA ILE A 57 -48.39 1.83 -8.28
C ILE A 57 -48.51 2.88 -7.18
N PRO A 58 -49.63 3.65 -7.14
CA PRO A 58 -49.91 4.58 -6.06
C PRO A 58 -50.54 3.87 -4.88
N ALA A 59 -50.25 4.34 -3.67
CA ALA A 59 -50.88 3.89 -2.45
C ALA A 59 -52.38 4.24 -2.40
N ALA A 60 -53.20 3.24 -2.20
CA ALA A 60 -54.62 3.43 -1.82
C ALA A 60 -54.86 2.66 -0.52
N MET A 61 -55.30 3.41 0.50
CA MET A 61 -55.90 2.89 1.73
C MET A 61 -57.26 2.32 1.41
N ALA A 62 -57.52 1.09 1.82
CA ALA A 62 -58.86 0.61 2.16
C ALA A 62 -58.73 -0.65 3.03
N GLY A 63 -59.42 -0.66 4.13
CA GLY A 63 -59.35 -1.74 5.11
C GLY A 63 -60.09 -2.97 4.61
N ALA A 64 -59.66 -4.10 5.10
CA ALA A 64 -60.44 -5.34 5.19
C ALA A 64 -59.88 -6.21 6.33
N GLU A 65 -60.79 -6.79 6.96
CA GLU A 65 -60.87 -7.54 8.20
C GLU A 65 -59.80 -8.61 8.43
N THR A 66 -59.54 -8.78 9.70
CA THR A 66 -58.85 -9.80 10.43
C THR A 66 -59.10 -11.24 9.98
N ASP A 67 -57.98 -11.90 9.62
CA ASP A 67 -57.84 -13.32 9.91
C ASP A 67 -56.45 -13.55 10.54
N THR A 68 -56.51 -13.86 11.83
CA THR A 68 -55.36 -14.15 12.70
C THR A 68 -54.92 -15.58 12.48
N ASP A 69 -54.00 -15.80 11.54
CA ASP A 69 -53.23 -17.02 11.52
C ASP A 69 -51.71 -16.65 11.59
N THR A 70 -51.21 -16.46 12.81
CA THR A 70 -49.80 -16.23 13.09
C THR A 70 -49.03 -17.53 12.95
N SER A 71 -48.88 -18.05 11.75
CA SER A 71 -47.81 -18.97 11.42
C SER A 71 -46.50 -18.22 11.50
N LYS A 72 -45.72 -18.45 12.56
CA LYS A 72 -44.34 -17.96 12.74
C LYS A 72 -43.54 -18.29 11.48
N ALA A 73 -43.40 -17.36 10.57
CA ALA A 73 -42.64 -17.51 9.34
C ALA A 73 -41.22 -17.95 9.73
N LYS A 74 -40.81 -19.16 9.31
CA LYS A 74 -39.51 -19.71 9.59
C LYS A 74 -38.47 -18.72 9.08
N PRO A 75 -37.51 -18.22 9.89
CA PRO A 75 -36.50 -17.25 9.46
C PRO A 75 -35.76 -17.77 8.27
N ARG A 76 -35.46 -16.90 7.30
CA ARG A 76 -34.67 -17.22 6.09
C ARG A 76 -33.38 -17.94 6.44
N PRO A 77 -32.88 -18.88 5.63
CA PRO A 77 -31.71 -19.71 5.95
C PRO A 77 -30.48 -18.86 6.27
N ILE A 78 -30.31 -17.71 5.62
CA ILE A 78 -29.20 -16.75 5.88
C ILE A 78 -29.30 -16.16 7.29
N VAL A 79 -30.53 -15.83 7.76
CA VAL A 79 -30.76 -15.32 9.12
C VAL A 79 -30.47 -16.38 10.17
N ARG A 80 -30.80 -17.64 9.90
CA ARG A 80 -30.45 -18.77 10.80
C ARG A 80 -28.96 -18.98 10.91
N LEU A 81 -28.25 -18.91 9.78
CA LEU A 81 -26.78 -18.97 9.75
C LEU A 81 -26.18 -17.81 10.56
N GLY A 82 -26.68 -16.59 10.40
CA GLY A 82 -26.22 -15.44 11.16
C GLY A 82 -26.41 -15.60 12.67
N ILE A 83 -27.61 -16.06 13.10
CA ILE A 83 -27.90 -16.34 14.52
C ILE A 83 -26.97 -17.45 15.05
N PHE A 84 -26.74 -18.50 14.28
CA PHE A 84 -25.82 -19.57 14.64
C PHE A 84 -24.38 -19.09 14.83
N LEU A 85 -23.87 -18.28 13.89
CA LEU A 85 -22.51 -17.69 13.98
C LEU A 85 -22.37 -16.78 15.19
N ILE A 86 -23.38 -15.95 15.47
CA ILE A 86 -23.38 -15.01 16.61
C ILE A 86 -23.46 -15.79 17.93
N SER A 87 -24.29 -16.84 18.03
CA SER A 87 -24.43 -17.65 19.26
C SER A 87 -23.16 -18.42 19.60
N HIS A 88 -22.36 -18.82 18.60
CA HIS A 88 -21.09 -19.53 18.79
C HIS A 88 -19.88 -18.65 18.43
N SER A 89 -20.01 -17.33 18.59
CA SER A 89 -19.00 -16.35 18.15
C SER A 89 -17.61 -16.59 18.70
N PHE A 90 -17.47 -17.09 19.93
CA PHE A 90 -16.15 -17.41 20.53
C PHE A 90 -15.46 -18.53 19.75
N PHE A 91 -16.16 -19.63 19.46
CA PHE A 91 -15.61 -20.75 18.71
C PHE A 91 -15.20 -20.31 17.30
N PHE A 92 -16.12 -19.65 16.58
CA PHE A 92 -15.82 -19.19 15.21
C PHE A 92 -14.74 -18.12 15.16
N SER A 93 -14.61 -17.27 16.19
CA SER A 93 -13.53 -16.29 16.23
C SER A 93 -12.16 -16.95 16.29
N VAL A 94 -12.00 -18.00 17.09
CA VAL A 94 -10.75 -18.77 17.17
C VAL A 94 -10.49 -19.50 15.86
N VAL A 95 -11.52 -20.16 15.30
CA VAL A 95 -11.38 -20.90 14.03
C VAL A 95 -11.00 -19.99 12.87
N PHE A 96 -11.69 -18.85 12.70
CA PHE A 96 -11.39 -17.94 11.61
C PHE A 96 -10.05 -17.22 11.78
N SER A 97 -9.69 -16.81 13.00
CA SER A 97 -8.35 -16.24 13.24
C SER A 97 -7.24 -17.24 12.95
N ALA A 98 -7.39 -18.49 13.41
CA ALA A 98 -6.42 -19.54 13.13
C ALA A 98 -6.36 -19.88 11.63
N ALA A 99 -7.51 -19.94 10.95
CA ALA A 99 -7.59 -20.17 9.52
C ALA A 99 -6.98 -19.01 8.73
N GLY A 100 -7.17 -17.75 9.16
CA GLY A 100 -6.55 -16.58 8.54
C GLY A 100 -5.03 -16.63 8.63
N VAL A 101 -4.49 -16.87 9.81
CA VAL A 101 -3.03 -17.02 10.01
C VAL A 101 -2.48 -18.20 9.19
N LEU A 102 -3.17 -19.34 9.20
CA LEU A 102 -2.77 -20.50 8.40
C LEU A 102 -2.81 -20.19 6.90
N ALA A 103 -3.83 -19.46 6.44
CA ALA A 103 -3.93 -19.05 5.04
C ALA A 103 -2.78 -18.12 4.63
N LEU A 104 -2.34 -17.22 5.51
CA LEU A 104 -1.14 -16.39 5.28
C LEU A 104 0.13 -17.23 5.14
N LEU A 105 0.32 -18.20 6.04
CA LEU A 105 1.46 -19.12 6.00
C LEU A 105 1.44 -20.02 4.75
N LEU A 106 0.26 -20.27 4.17
CA LEU A 106 0.11 -21.05 2.94
C LEU A 106 0.34 -20.22 1.65
N LEU A 107 0.42 -18.89 1.71
CA LEU A 107 0.57 -18.07 0.51
C LEU A 107 1.76 -18.46 -0.37
N PRO A 108 2.97 -18.76 0.15
CA PRO A 108 4.09 -19.21 -0.68
C PRO A 108 3.81 -20.53 -1.42
N VAL A 109 3.05 -21.44 -0.79
CA VAL A 109 2.66 -22.72 -1.40
C VAL A 109 1.62 -22.54 -2.51
N LEU A 110 0.74 -21.51 -2.35
CA LEU A 110 -0.31 -21.17 -3.31
C LEU A 110 0.15 -20.23 -4.43
N ALA A 111 1.42 -19.82 -4.41
CA ALA A 111 2.00 -18.95 -5.43
C ALA A 111 1.97 -19.63 -6.82
N LYS A 112 1.61 -18.83 -7.83
CA LYS A 112 1.55 -19.27 -9.21
C LYS A 112 2.81 -18.83 -9.96
N ASN A 113 3.23 -19.61 -10.94
CA ASN A 113 4.28 -19.19 -11.84
C ASN A 113 3.84 -17.95 -12.63
N THR A 114 4.76 -17.01 -12.81
CA THR A 114 4.53 -15.84 -13.65
C THR A 114 4.40 -16.25 -15.11
N TYR A 115 3.59 -15.54 -15.83
CA TYR A 115 3.43 -15.69 -17.29
C TYR A 115 3.21 -14.31 -17.89
N ILE A 116 3.43 -14.17 -19.16
CA ILE A 116 3.21 -12.92 -19.89
C ILE A 116 1.81 -12.97 -20.46
N SER A 117 0.95 -12.04 -19.99
CA SER A 117 -0.45 -11.94 -20.42
C SER A 117 -0.58 -11.15 -21.72
N GLU A 118 0.24 -10.11 -21.89
CA GLU A 118 0.29 -9.27 -23.09
C GLU A 118 1.01 -10.01 -24.23
N ASN A 119 0.25 -10.59 -25.14
CA ASN A 119 0.80 -11.39 -26.24
C ASN A 119 1.73 -10.59 -27.15
N SER A 120 1.53 -9.30 -27.28
CA SER A 120 2.35 -8.42 -28.13
C SER A 120 3.76 -8.18 -27.59
N LEU A 121 4.03 -8.41 -26.32
CA LEU A 121 5.37 -8.22 -25.74
C LEU A 121 6.43 -9.15 -26.37
N MET A 122 6.10 -10.40 -26.64
CA MET A 122 6.96 -11.41 -27.29
C MET A 122 8.45 -11.31 -26.90
N PRO A 123 8.82 -11.35 -25.59
CA PRO A 123 10.19 -11.11 -25.18
C PRO A 123 11.15 -12.15 -25.80
N GLY A 124 12.24 -11.65 -26.34
CA GLY A 124 13.26 -12.47 -26.97
C GLY A 124 12.85 -13.08 -28.34
N SER A 125 11.77 -12.61 -28.96
CA SER A 125 11.37 -13.02 -30.31
C SER A 125 12.38 -12.57 -31.39
N VAL A 126 13.02 -11.44 -31.13
CA VAL A 126 14.05 -10.87 -32.03
C VAL A 126 15.43 -11.10 -31.43
N ALA A 127 16.41 -11.42 -32.25
CA ALA A 127 17.80 -11.53 -31.83
C ALA A 127 18.34 -10.13 -31.46
N PRO A 128 19.12 -10.02 -30.39
CA PRO A 128 19.74 -8.75 -30.03
C PRO A 128 20.65 -8.23 -31.11
N MET A 129 20.58 -6.96 -31.42
CA MET A 129 21.38 -6.29 -32.46
C MET A 129 22.65 -5.63 -31.87
N LEU A 130 22.67 -5.45 -30.55
CA LEU A 130 23.82 -4.82 -29.86
C LEU A 130 25.09 -5.61 -30.09
N SER A 131 26.10 -4.93 -30.59
CA SER A 131 27.39 -5.50 -31.02
C SER A 131 28.58 -4.93 -30.21
N ASP A 132 29.76 -5.47 -30.42
CA ASP A 132 30.99 -5.00 -29.80
C ASP A 132 31.34 -3.55 -30.19
N GLN A 133 30.80 -3.02 -31.29
CA GLN A 133 31.03 -1.65 -31.72
C GLN A 133 30.39 -0.66 -30.73
N GLU A 134 29.11 -0.85 -30.41
CA GLU A 134 28.39 0.00 -29.44
C GLU A 134 28.99 -0.12 -28.03
N VAL A 135 29.47 -1.32 -27.67
CA VAL A 135 30.22 -1.54 -26.41
C VAL A 135 31.55 -0.80 -26.40
N ALA A 136 32.26 -0.75 -27.52
CA ALA A 136 33.50 0.02 -27.61
C ALA A 136 33.26 1.54 -27.50
N GLU A 137 32.16 2.05 -28.09
CA GLU A 137 31.74 3.44 -27.92
C GLU A 137 31.35 3.74 -26.46
N ALA A 138 30.63 2.83 -25.78
CA ALA A 138 30.29 2.94 -24.37
C ALA A 138 31.52 2.95 -23.45
N ASN A 139 32.53 2.12 -23.74
CA ASN A 139 33.78 2.14 -22.98
C ASN A 139 34.51 3.49 -23.12
N ARG A 140 34.51 4.10 -24.30
CA ARG A 140 35.08 5.45 -24.46
C ARG A 140 34.37 6.47 -23.55
N LEU A 141 33.04 6.44 -23.50
CA LEU A 141 32.30 7.31 -22.59
C LEU A 141 32.68 7.06 -21.13
N ILE A 142 32.79 5.78 -20.70
CA ILE A 142 33.19 5.40 -19.33
C ILE A 142 34.61 5.92 -19.02
N ASP A 143 35.55 5.73 -19.94
CA ASP A 143 36.94 6.16 -19.77
C ASP A 143 37.05 7.70 -19.71
N ASP A 144 36.33 8.41 -20.56
CA ASP A 144 36.25 9.87 -20.56
C ASP A 144 35.64 10.43 -19.28
N LEU A 145 34.53 9.82 -18.77
CA LEU A 145 33.90 10.21 -17.50
C LEU A 145 34.84 9.96 -16.31
N THR A 146 35.53 8.83 -16.30
CA THR A 146 36.46 8.51 -15.22
C THR A 146 37.73 9.39 -15.26
N ALA A 147 38.20 9.80 -16.44
CA ALA A 147 39.29 10.73 -16.63
C ALA A 147 38.94 12.15 -16.14
N LEU A 148 37.72 12.60 -16.30
CA LEU A 148 37.23 13.88 -15.80
C LEU A 148 37.25 13.94 -14.26
N ASN A 149 36.91 12.84 -13.59
CA ASN A 149 36.96 12.77 -12.11
C ASN A 149 38.35 13.03 -11.51
N SER A 150 39.41 12.84 -12.25
CA SER A 150 40.77 13.08 -11.80
C SER A 150 41.18 14.57 -11.79
N LYS A 151 40.33 15.47 -12.31
CA LYS A 151 40.58 16.92 -12.39
C LYS A 151 39.79 17.69 -11.32
N PRO A 152 40.44 18.44 -10.43
CA PRO A 152 39.79 19.02 -9.24
C PRO A 152 38.92 20.26 -9.49
N LEU A 153 38.92 20.86 -10.68
CA LEU A 153 38.15 22.07 -10.96
C LEU A 153 37.39 21.93 -12.29
N GLY A 154 36.08 21.84 -12.24
CA GLY A 154 35.23 21.80 -13.45
C GLY A 154 34.48 20.49 -13.69
N SER A 155 34.43 19.55 -12.74
CA SER A 155 33.91 18.21 -12.97
C SER A 155 32.39 18.16 -13.20
N VAL A 156 31.59 18.99 -12.52
CA VAL A 156 30.11 18.94 -12.59
C VAL A 156 29.58 19.35 -13.97
N ILE A 157 30.01 20.50 -14.48
CA ILE A 157 29.62 20.99 -15.80
C ILE A 157 30.25 20.11 -16.89
N GLY A 158 31.47 19.66 -16.68
CA GLY A 158 32.22 18.83 -17.63
C GLY A 158 31.55 17.47 -17.87
N SER A 159 31.12 16.79 -16.83
CA SER A 159 30.45 15.48 -16.93
C SER A 159 29.11 15.57 -17.65
N ARG A 160 28.29 16.58 -17.33
CA ARG A 160 27.01 16.81 -18.01
C ARG A 160 27.19 17.13 -19.50
N ARG A 161 28.18 18.01 -19.81
CA ARG A 161 28.52 18.33 -21.20
C ARG A 161 28.97 17.14 -22.00
N LEU A 162 29.84 16.32 -21.41
CA LEU A 162 30.34 15.11 -22.05
C LEU A 162 29.20 14.17 -22.42
N VAL A 163 28.28 13.88 -21.47
CA VAL A 163 27.12 13.02 -21.74
C VAL A 163 26.23 13.62 -22.84
N ALA A 164 25.94 14.93 -22.76
CA ALA A 164 25.17 15.64 -23.78
C ALA A 164 25.82 15.58 -25.17
N GLN A 165 27.15 15.70 -25.22
CA GLN A 165 27.92 15.59 -26.49
C GLN A 165 27.82 14.19 -27.08
N TYR A 166 27.94 13.13 -26.27
CA TYR A 166 27.77 11.77 -26.73
C TYR A 166 26.36 11.49 -27.26
N MET A 167 25.32 12.00 -26.58
CA MET A 167 23.92 11.91 -27.05
C MET A 167 23.74 12.64 -28.39
N SER A 168 24.27 13.87 -28.50
CA SER A 168 24.16 14.68 -29.71
C SER A 168 24.94 14.05 -30.88
N ASN A 169 26.13 13.51 -30.63
CA ASN A 169 26.91 12.80 -31.65
C ASN A 169 26.20 11.56 -32.20
N SER A 170 25.35 10.93 -31.36
CA SER A 170 24.49 9.82 -31.80
C SER A 170 23.27 10.28 -32.62
N GLY A 171 23.03 11.57 -32.77
CA GLY A 171 21.91 12.13 -33.54
C GLY A 171 20.63 12.35 -32.72
N ALA A 172 20.70 12.33 -31.39
CA ALA A 172 19.58 12.60 -30.53
C ALA A 172 19.33 14.11 -30.32
N GLU A 173 18.07 14.49 -30.09
CA GLU A 173 17.71 15.82 -29.63
C GLU A 173 18.05 15.95 -28.14
N VAL A 174 19.01 16.83 -27.81
CA VAL A 174 19.46 16.98 -26.42
C VAL A 174 18.88 18.27 -25.82
N SER A 175 18.44 18.20 -24.55
CA SER A 175 17.99 19.32 -23.75
C SER A 175 18.44 19.17 -22.30
N PHE A 176 18.50 20.30 -21.58
CA PHE A 176 18.81 20.32 -20.14
C PHE A 176 17.58 20.76 -19.37
N HIS A 177 17.30 20.05 -18.28
CA HIS A 177 16.20 20.35 -17.38
C HIS A 177 16.74 20.77 -16.02
N LYS A 178 16.56 22.05 -15.67
CA LYS A 178 16.98 22.62 -14.38
C LYS A 178 15.84 22.45 -13.37
N PHE A 179 16.16 22.00 -12.16
CA PHE A 179 15.17 21.84 -11.11
C PHE A 179 15.74 22.26 -9.73
N HIS A 180 14.83 22.66 -8.84
CA HIS A 180 15.16 22.93 -7.44
C HIS A 180 14.70 21.77 -6.56
N PRO A 181 15.55 21.28 -5.63
CA PRO A 181 15.16 20.24 -4.71
C PRO A 181 14.12 20.74 -3.73
N GLN A 182 13.06 19.97 -3.52
CA GLN A 182 12.05 20.29 -2.53
C GLN A 182 12.54 19.89 -1.12
N ILE A 183 12.46 20.82 -0.16
CA ILE A 183 13.02 20.62 1.20
C ILE A 183 11.91 20.38 2.25
N ASN A 184 10.64 20.63 1.96
CA ASN A 184 9.57 20.59 2.96
C ASN A 184 8.82 19.27 3.03
N GLN A 185 8.70 18.76 4.24
CA GLN A 185 8.38 17.39 4.56
C GLN A 185 6.94 17.21 5.08
N PHE A 186 6.40 18.07 5.95
CA PHE A 186 5.05 17.94 6.53
C PHE A 186 4.05 18.99 6.00
N HIS A 187 3.86 19.08 4.69
CA HIS A 187 2.90 20.05 4.16
C HIS A 187 1.49 19.44 4.06
N PRO A 188 0.41 20.08 4.59
CA PRO A 188 -0.94 19.51 4.57
C PRO A 188 -1.47 19.20 3.18
N LEU A 189 -1.04 19.93 2.17
CA LEU A 189 -1.46 19.73 0.79
C LEU A 189 -0.95 18.43 0.17
N HIS A 190 0.03 17.75 0.77
CA HIS A 190 0.44 16.42 0.31
C HIS A 190 -0.70 15.39 0.38
N PHE A 191 -1.71 15.61 1.24
CA PHE A 191 -2.89 14.73 1.30
C PHE A 191 -3.92 15.00 0.20
N PHE A 192 -3.95 16.20 -0.37
CA PHE A 192 -5.04 16.66 -1.23
C PHE A 192 -4.61 16.99 -2.65
N SER A 193 -3.35 17.19 -2.88
CA SER A 193 -2.78 17.48 -4.20
C SER A 193 -1.40 16.88 -4.33
N SER A 194 -1.06 16.44 -5.53
CA SER A 194 0.34 16.25 -5.90
C SER A 194 1.12 17.51 -5.48
N PRO A 195 2.31 17.39 -4.90
CA PRO A 195 3.04 18.53 -4.35
C PRO A 195 3.28 19.56 -5.43
N ASP A 196 2.39 20.54 -5.51
CA ASP A 196 2.54 21.67 -6.36
C ASP A 196 3.51 22.63 -5.68
N SER A 197 4.73 22.61 -6.14
CA SER A 197 5.93 23.21 -5.57
C SER A 197 5.83 24.72 -5.31
N ARG A 198 4.78 25.37 -5.76
CA ARG A 198 4.71 26.84 -5.83
C ARG A 198 4.37 27.53 -4.53
N ARG A 199 3.78 26.86 -3.54
CA ARG A 199 3.37 27.47 -2.28
C ARG A 199 4.34 27.24 -1.12
N ILE A 200 5.41 26.49 -1.35
CA ILE A 200 6.40 26.13 -0.31
C ILE A 200 7.62 27.06 -0.34
N GLU A 201 7.50 28.16 -1.05
CA GLU A 201 8.60 29.02 -1.49
C GLU A 201 9.25 29.91 -0.44
N GLN A 202 8.92 29.83 0.82
CA GLN A 202 9.48 30.82 1.77
C GLN A 202 10.94 30.59 2.19
N ASN A 203 11.58 29.46 1.80
CA ASN A 203 12.98 29.19 2.16
C ASN A 203 13.79 28.45 1.08
N VAL A 204 13.52 28.64 -0.20
CA VAL A 204 14.35 28.07 -1.26
C VAL A 204 15.66 28.84 -1.37
N SER A 205 16.76 28.18 -1.04
CA SER A 205 18.08 28.73 -1.37
C SER A 205 18.27 28.67 -2.89
N CYS A 206 18.19 29.82 -3.55
CA CYS A 206 18.38 29.97 -5.01
C CYS A 206 19.73 29.47 -5.52
N ALA A 207 20.69 29.20 -4.62
CA ALA A 207 22.01 28.68 -4.93
C ALA A 207 22.04 27.16 -5.23
N LEU A 208 21.01 26.41 -4.83
CA LEU A 208 20.98 24.95 -4.95
C LEU A 208 20.04 24.51 -6.08
N HIS A 209 20.58 24.05 -7.17
CA HIS A 209 19.81 23.47 -8.28
C HIS A 209 20.49 22.24 -8.86
N GLY A 210 19.69 21.27 -9.29
CA GLY A 210 20.13 20.12 -10.07
C GLY A 210 19.85 20.35 -11.56
N VAL A 211 20.55 19.64 -12.42
CA VAL A 211 20.34 19.69 -13.86
C VAL A 211 20.33 18.30 -14.45
N ASN A 212 19.18 17.89 -14.95
CA ASN A 212 19.02 16.65 -15.70
C ASN A 212 19.41 16.85 -17.17
N THR A 213 20.06 15.86 -17.76
CA THR A 213 20.33 15.83 -19.21
C THR A 213 19.34 14.88 -19.87
N VAL A 214 18.66 15.34 -20.91
CA VAL A 214 17.61 14.59 -21.60
C VAL A 214 17.94 14.47 -23.07
N GLY A 215 18.02 13.24 -23.56
CA GLY A 215 18.17 12.91 -24.98
C GLY A 215 16.90 12.27 -25.53
N ILE A 216 16.42 12.70 -26.69
CA ILE A 216 15.22 12.16 -27.32
C ILE A 216 15.59 11.63 -28.71
N ILE A 217 15.24 10.37 -28.97
CA ILE A 217 15.29 9.74 -30.29
C ILE A 217 13.87 9.71 -30.83
N ARG A 218 13.68 10.31 -32.00
CA ARG A 218 12.40 10.24 -32.71
C ARG A 218 12.31 8.92 -33.48
N ALA A 219 11.22 8.20 -33.26
CA ALA A 219 11.02 6.92 -33.90
C ALA A 219 10.73 7.11 -35.41
N PRO A 220 11.49 6.43 -36.30
CA PRO A 220 11.32 6.59 -37.77
C PRO A 220 9.97 6.07 -38.26
N ARG A 221 9.30 5.20 -37.50
CA ARG A 221 7.95 4.66 -37.77
C ARG A 221 6.89 5.14 -36.80
N GLY A 222 7.24 6.02 -35.88
CA GLY A 222 6.34 6.56 -34.86
C GLY A 222 5.54 7.74 -35.38
N ASP A 223 4.36 7.94 -34.81
CA ASP A 223 3.55 9.15 -34.99
C ASP A 223 3.84 10.23 -33.90
N GLY A 224 4.85 9.99 -33.08
CA GLY A 224 5.25 10.88 -31.97
C GLY A 224 4.31 10.89 -30.77
N LYS A 225 3.33 9.97 -30.72
CA LYS A 225 2.34 9.95 -29.64
C LYS A 225 2.76 9.12 -28.42
N GLU A 226 3.71 8.20 -28.58
CA GLU A 226 4.15 7.31 -27.52
C GLU A 226 5.67 7.33 -27.37
N ALA A 227 6.12 7.17 -26.14
CA ALA A 227 7.53 7.15 -25.78
C ALA A 227 7.85 6.06 -24.76
N ILE A 228 9.09 5.54 -24.84
CA ILE A 228 9.70 4.68 -23.82
C ILE A 228 10.76 5.49 -23.11
N VAL A 229 10.79 5.44 -21.78
CA VAL A 229 11.76 6.22 -20.99
C VAL A 229 12.84 5.30 -20.42
N LEU A 230 14.08 5.63 -20.70
CA LEU A 230 15.26 5.04 -20.09
C LEU A 230 15.85 6.05 -19.10
N VAL A 231 16.05 5.68 -17.85
CA VAL A 231 16.57 6.57 -16.81
C VAL A 231 17.88 6.03 -16.27
N THR A 232 18.87 6.89 -16.17
CA THR A 232 20.13 6.58 -15.48
C THR A 232 20.44 7.67 -14.47
N PRO A 233 20.29 7.40 -13.17
CA PRO A 233 20.75 8.31 -12.13
C PRO A 233 22.27 8.38 -12.11
N PHE A 234 22.83 9.60 -11.98
CA PHE A 234 24.24 9.78 -11.80
C PHE A 234 24.54 11.05 -10.99
N ASN A 235 25.58 11.00 -10.16
CA ASN A 235 26.01 12.16 -9.41
C ASN A 235 26.98 13.00 -10.24
N SER A 236 26.52 14.16 -10.72
CA SER A 236 27.32 15.04 -11.57
C SER A 236 28.53 15.63 -10.84
N ALA A 237 28.49 15.75 -9.51
CA ALA A 237 29.59 16.28 -8.71
C ALA A 237 30.74 15.27 -8.52
N LYS A 238 30.42 13.97 -8.45
CA LYS A 238 31.40 12.90 -8.26
C LYS A 238 30.87 11.61 -8.91
N VAL A 239 31.27 11.36 -10.14
CA VAL A 239 30.85 10.17 -10.88
C VAL A 239 31.58 8.93 -10.34
N ASN A 240 30.83 8.01 -9.78
CA ASN A 240 31.37 6.72 -9.33
C ASN A 240 31.56 5.78 -10.54
N LYS A 241 32.46 4.79 -10.41
CA LYS A 241 32.68 3.80 -11.47
C LYS A 241 31.39 3.06 -11.86
N ASN A 242 30.54 2.74 -10.90
CA ASN A 242 29.28 2.05 -11.14
C ASN A 242 28.28 2.94 -11.88
N GLU A 243 28.26 4.24 -11.58
CA GLU A 243 27.43 5.22 -12.31
C GLU A 243 27.94 5.38 -13.76
N ALA A 244 29.25 5.43 -13.96
CA ALA A 244 29.83 5.45 -15.30
C ALA A 244 29.48 4.18 -16.11
N LEU A 245 29.50 3.00 -15.46
CA LEU A 245 29.03 1.75 -16.08
C LEU A 245 27.55 1.79 -16.41
N SER A 246 26.69 2.35 -15.52
CA SER A 246 25.25 2.52 -15.79
C SER A 246 24.99 3.39 -17.01
N LEU A 247 25.72 4.52 -17.10
CA LEU A 247 25.67 5.41 -18.27
C LEU A 247 26.17 4.71 -19.51
N GLY A 248 27.24 3.92 -19.41
CA GLY A 248 27.78 3.14 -20.53
C GLY A 248 26.78 2.11 -21.07
N ILE A 249 26.10 1.37 -20.19
CA ILE A 249 25.04 0.42 -20.58
C ILE A 249 23.90 1.17 -21.30
N ALA A 250 23.41 2.25 -20.72
CA ALA A 250 22.32 3.01 -21.32
C ALA A 250 22.74 3.64 -22.66
N TYR A 251 23.95 4.18 -22.75
CA TYR A 251 24.47 4.77 -23.96
C TYR A 251 24.65 3.74 -25.10
N SER A 252 25.13 2.54 -24.79
CA SER A 252 25.29 1.50 -25.81
C SER A 252 23.95 1.16 -26.48
N VAL A 253 22.88 1.04 -25.68
CA VAL A 253 21.53 0.81 -26.19
C VAL A 253 20.99 2.03 -26.91
N PHE A 254 21.16 3.22 -26.33
CA PHE A 254 20.69 4.47 -26.91
C PHE A 254 21.35 4.74 -28.28
N SER A 255 22.66 4.58 -28.38
CA SER A 255 23.37 4.71 -29.66
C SER A 255 22.89 3.70 -30.72
N LEU A 256 22.62 2.45 -30.33
CA LEU A 256 21.99 1.48 -31.21
C LEU A 256 20.62 1.95 -31.71
N LEU A 257 19.75 2.40 -30.79
CA LEU A 257 18.36 2.77 -31.10
C LEU A 257 18.24 3.97 -32.05
N THR A 258 19.27 4.83 -32.18
CA THR A 258 19.29 5.90 -33.18
C THR A 258 19.41 5.37 -34.63
N ARG A 259 19.91 4.15 -34.80
CA ARG A 259 20.23 3.56 -36.14
C ARG A 259 19.19 2.52 -36.59
N VAL A 260 18.30 2.10 -35.69
CA VAL A 260 17.37 1.01 -36.00
C VAL A 260 16.08 1.49 -36.68
N PRO A 261 15.65 0.84 -37.80
CA PRO A 261 14.45 1.28 -38.52
C PRO A 261 13.14 0.76 -37.97
N TRP A 262 13.16 -0.17 -37.03
CA TRP A 262 11.95 -0.82 -36.47
C TRP A 262 11.30 -0.04 -35.34
N LEU A 263 11.94 0.99 -34.82
CA LEU A 263 11.43 1.74 -33.69
C LEU A 263 10.12 2.46 -34.05
N ALA A 264 9.06 2.17 -33.29
CA ALA A 264 7.72 2.73 -33.45
C ALA A 264 7.36 3.77 -32.37
N LYS A 265 8.02 3.71 -31.21
CA LYS A 265 7.84 4.64 -30.10
C LYS A 265 9.11 5.49 -29.92
N ASP A 266 8.93 6.76 -29.64
CA ASP A 266 10.06 7.63 -29.30
C ASP A 266 10.82 7.06 -28.08
N VAL A 267 12.12 7.30 -27.98
CA VAL A 267 12.90 6.90 -26.82
C VAL A 267 13.49 8.13 -26.14
N ILE A 268 13.18 8.26 -24.87
CA ILE A 268 13.73 9.31 -24.01
C ILE A 268 14.79 8.69 -23.14
N TRP A 269 16.01 9.22 -23.17
CA TRP A 269 17.02 8.89 -22.18
C TRP A 269 17.18 10.07 -21.22
N LEU A 270 16.74 9.86 -19.98
CA LEU A 270 16.85 10.80 -18.87
C LEU A 270 18.07 10.45 -18.01
N VAL A 271 19.11 11.26 -18.09
CA VAL A 271 20.25 11.21 -17.17
C VAL A 271 19.92 12.12 -16.00
N ALA A 272 19.47 11.52 -14.91
CA ALA A 272 18.93 12.21 -13.74
C ALA A 272 20.07 12.59 -12.77
N ASP A 273 20.16 13.86 -12.40
CA ASP A 273 21.19 14.34 -11.46
C ASP A 273 20.84 13.92 -10.02
N SER A 274 21.55 12.91 -9.51
CA SER A 274 21.30 12.34 -8.19
C SER A 274 21.93 13.14 -7.04
N GLN A 275 22.53 14.30 -7.29
CA GLN A 275 23.17 15.12 -6.27
C GLN A 275 22.21 15.48 -5.11
N PHE A 276 20.93 15.69 -5.42
CA PHE A 276 19.85 16.00 -4.46
C PHE A 276 18.87 14.86 -4.24
N GLY A 277 19.25 13.65 -4.63
CA GLY A 277 18.42 12.47 -4.57
C GLY A 277 17.88 12.04 -5.93
N GLU A 278 17.99 10.75 -6.21
CA GLU A 278 17.59 10.16 -7.50
C GLU A 278 16.09 10.35 -7.78
N TYR A 279 15.25 10.17 -6.76
CA TYR A 279 13.81 10.35 -6.87
C TYR A 279 13.44 11.81 -7.17
N ALA A 280 14.04 12.77 -6.47
CA ALA A 280 13.75 14.19 -6.63
C ALA A 280 14.04 14.69 -8.05
N ALA A 281 15.16 14.26 -8.63
CA ALA A 281 15.54 14.60 -10.00
C ALA A 281 14.54 14.10 -11.04
N VAL A 282 14.08 12.85 -10.89
CA VAL A 282 13.11 12.22 -11.80
C VAL A 282 11.71 12.80 -11.60
N SER A 283 11.27 12.98 -10.35
CA SER A 283 9.97 13.56 -10.02
C SER A 283 9.82 14.99 -10.55
N ALA A 284 10.86 15.82 -10.39
CA ALA A 284 10.85 17.19 -10.92
C ALA A 284 10.72 17.20 -12.45
N TRP A 285 11.48 16.31 -13.14
CA TRP A 285 11.38 16.21 -14.59
C TRP A 285 9.99 15.73 -15.04
N LEU A 286 9.41 14.73 -14.38
CA LEU A 286 8.08 14.23 -14.70
C LEU A 286 6.99 15.26 -14.47
N ARG A 287 7.09 16.06 -13.40
CA ARG A 287 6.16 17.13 -13.13
C ARG A 287 6.15 18.13 -14.30
N ASP A 288 7.33 18.60 -14.72
CA ASP A 288 7.44 19.57 -15.80
C ASP A 288 7.11 18.97 -17.17
N TYR A 289 7.28 17.64 -17.33
CA TYR A 289 6.86 16.92 -18.52
C TYR A 289 5.33 16.86 -18.64
N HIS A 290 4.60 16.65 -17.56
CA HIS A 290 3.14 16.47 -17.58
C HIS A 290 2.36 17.79 -17.39
N THR A 291 2.99 18.87 -16.90
CA THR A 291 2.35 20.16 -16.64
C THR A 291 2.85 21.26 -17.58
N PRO A 292 2.45 21.25 -18.87
CA PRO A 292 3.01 22.15 -19.87
C PRO A 292 2.69 23.63 -19.66
N LEU A 293 1.57 23.95 -19.03
CA LEU A 293 1.13 25.32 -18.78
C LEU A 293 2.06 26.09 -17.81
N PHE A 294 2.88 25.37 -17.10
CA PHE A 294 3.74 25.92 -16.08
C PHE A 294 5.21 26.00 -16.50
N SER A 295 5.58 25.36 -17.60
CA SER A 295 6.92 25.51 -18.18
C SER A 295 7.18 26.91 -18.73
N GLY A 296 6.16 27.75 -19.00
CA GLY A 296 6.28 29.19 -19.27
C GLY A 296 6.61 30.03 -18.01
N LEU A 297 6.60 29.39 -16.83
CA LEU A 297 6.97 30.03 -15.55
C LEU A 297 8.47 29.91 -15.23
N GLY A 298 9.30 29.36 -16.11
CA GLY A 298 10.74 29.57 -16.05
C GLY A 298 11.14 31.07 -15.99
N THR A 299 10.20 31.94 -16.33
CA THR A 299 10.34 33.39 -16.14
C THR A 299 10.00 33.84 -14.72
N ILE A 300 9.16 33.14 -13.96
CA ILE A 300 8.84 33.52 -12.57
C ILE A 300 9.90 33.00 -11.60
N ASP A 301 10.48 31.83 -11.85
CA ASP A 301 11.65 31.36 -11.11
C ASP A 301 12.88 32.26 -11.33
N ALA A 302 12.99 32.89 -12.49
CA ALA A 302 14.01 33.87 -12.77
C ALA A 302 13.77 35.21 -12.05
N GLU A 303 12.51 35.57 -11.77
CA GLU A 303 12.18 36.81 -10.98
C GLU A 303 12.33 36.56 -9.48
N MET A 304 12.07 35.33 -8.97
CA MET A 304 12.21 35.01 -7.56
C MET A 304 13.64 34.67 -7.13
N CYS A 305 14.46 34.16 -8.05
CA CYS A 305 15.88 33.96 -7.84
C CYS A 305 16.65 34.84 -8.82
N PRO A 306 16.87 36.12 -8.52
CA PRO A 306 17.74 36.96 -9.35
C PRO A 306 19.12 36.35 -9.40
N GLU A 307 19.58 35.99 -10.58
CA GLU A 307 20.92 35.45 -10.78
C GLU A 307 21.91 36.37 -10.09
N SER A 308 22.58 35.80 -9.08
CA SER A 308 23.74 36.44 -8.48
C SER A 308 24.87 36.40 -9.52
N ASN A 309 24.83 37.39 -10.42
CA ASN A 309 25.76 37.56 -11.52
C ASN A 309 27.20 37.89 -11.10
N ASN A 310 27.54 37.78 -9.78
CA ASN A 310 28.78 38.39 -9.30
C ASN A 310 29.87 37.44 -8.84
N LEU A 311 29.74 36.11 -8.99
CA LEU A 311 30.80 35.22 -8.45
C LEU A 311 31.40 34.17 -9.39
N HIS A 312 30.99 34.04 -10.64
CA HIS A 312 31.64 33.14 -11.62
C HIS A 312 31.65 33.72 -13.04
N GLY A 313 32.02 34.96 -13.16
CA GLY A 313 32.02 35.63 -14.43
C GLY A 313 33.32 35.49 -15.23
N MET A 314 33.65 34.36 -15.81
CA MET A 314 34.57 34.36 -16.97
C MET A 314 34.49 33.15 -17.92
N GLU A 315 33.87 32.01 -17.52
CA GLU A 315 33.79 30.88 -18.47
C GLU A 315 32.35 30.46 -18.86
N GLU A 316 31.35 30.89 -18.12
CA GLU A 316 29.95 30.53 -18.36
C GLU A 316 29.31 31.29 -19.53
N ASN A 317 29.79 32.51 -19.83
CA ASN A 317 29.19 33.39 -20.84
C ASN A 317 29.44 32.95 -22.28
N HIS A 318 30.48 32.19 -22.59
CA HIS A 318 30.74 31.74 -23.97
C HIS A 318 29.97 30.51 -24.42
N PHE A 319 29.35 29.75 -23.46
CA PHE A 319 28.61 28.53 -23.78
C PHE A 319 27.10 28.75 -23.63
N THR A 320 26.69 29.67 -22.79
CA THR A 320 25.26 30.07 -22.61
C THR A 320 24.73 30.80 -23.84
N GLU A 321 25.57 31.50 -24.60
CA GLU A 321 25.15 32.19 -25.84
C GLU A 321 24.96 31.24 -27.04
N ARG A 322 25.48 30.02 -27.01
CA ARG A 322 25.29 29.03 -28.10
C ARG A 322 24.34 27.87 -27.80
N MET A 323 24.09 27.57 -26.56
CA MET A 323 22.96 26.71 -26.18
C MET A 323 21.81 27.63 -25.76
N THR A 324 21.09 28.15 -26.73
CA THR A 324 19.73 28.61 -26.50
C THR A 324 19.06 27.51 -25.66
N TYR A 325 18.49 27.90 -24.53
CA TYR A 325 17.51 27.08 -23.80
C TYR A 325 16.35 26.85 -24.78
N ASP A 326 16.57 25.92 -25.68
CA ASP A 326 15.59 25.44 -26.62
C ASP A 326 14.53 24.77 -25.75
N GLY A 327 13.35 25.31 -25.75
CA GLY A 327 12.32 25.03 -24.75
C GLY A 327 12.18 23.54 -24.48
N PHE A 328 11.76 23.19 -23.28
CA PHE A 328 11.60 21.81 -22.77
C PHE A 328 10.99 20.91 -23.86
N LYS A 329 11.81 19.99 -24.42
CA LYS A 329 11.37 19.10 -25.51
C LYS A 329 10.62 17.91 -24.95
N ARG A 330 9.52 17.55 -25.55
CA ARG A 330 8.66 16.43 -25.20
C ARG A 330 8.60 15.40 -26.34
N ALA A 331 8.48 14.15 -25.94
CA ALA A 331 8.03 13.08 -26.81
C ALA A 331 6.52 12.78 -26.55
N GLY A 332 6.02 11.63 -26.93
CA GLY A 332 4.64 11.23 -26.69
C GLY A 332 4.33 10.83 -25.25
N THR A 333 3.17 10.24 -25.06
CA THR A 333 2.75 9.63 -23.77
C THR A 333 3.70 8.50 -23.42
N MET A 334 4.12 8.41 -22.17
CA MET A 334 5.03 7.34 -21.73
C MET A 334 4.30 6.00 -21.66
N ALA A 335 4.80 5.00 -22.41
CA ALA A 335 4.29 3.63 -22.39
C ALA A 335 4.84 2.84 -21.21
N ALA A 336 6.14 2.96 -20.96
CA ALA A 336 6.84 2.39 -19.82
C ALA A 336 8.13 3.14 -19.55
N ALA A 337 8.67 2.97 -18.33
CA ALA A 337 9.97 3.50 -17.96
C ALA A 337 10.85 2.41 -17.32
N LEU A 338 12.13 2.45 -17.63
CA LEU A 338 13.13 1.54 -17.09
C LEU A 338 14.28 2.35 -16.50
N VAL A 339 14.50 2.21 -15.19
CA VAL A 339 15.64 2.81 -14.51
C VAL A 339 16.78 1.79 -14.47
N VAL A 340 17.94 2.15 -15.00
CA VAL A 340 19.12 1.26 -15.08
C VAL A 340 20.19 1.76 -14.14
N LYS A 341 20.61 0.89 -13.23
CA LYS A 341 21.68 1.12 -12.25
C LYS A 341 22.65 -0.03 -12.24
N VAL A 342 23.90 0.25 -11.91
CA VAL A 342 24.91 -0.75 -11.56
C VAL A 342 25.22 -0.62 -10.08
N GLY A 343 24.98 -1.67 -9.33
CA GLY A 343 25.19 -1.71 -7.90
C GLY A 343 26.56 -2.21 -7.50
N ASP A 344 26.95 -1.91 -6.25
CA ASP A 344 28.21 -2.34 -5.64
C ASP A 344 27.90 -3.25 -4.43
N ARG A 345 27.86 -4.57 -4.65
CA ARG A 345 27.73 -5.55 -3.56
C ARG A 345 28.98 -6.42 -3.48
N ALA A 346 29.70 -6.25 -2.42
CA ALA A 346 31.05 -6.77 -2.18
C ALA A 346 31.25 -8.31 -2.15
N HIS A 347 30.24 -9.15 -2.41
CA HIS A 347 30.33 -10.60 -2.22
C HIS A 347 29.55 -11.44 -3.24
N GLN A 348 29.55 -11.08 -4.52
CA GLN A 348 28.85 -11.89 -5.53
C GLN A 348 29.81 -12.65 -6.44
N TYR A 349 29.57 -13.96 -6.54
CA TYR A 349 30.36 -14.84 -7.42
C TYR A 349 29.85 -14.87 -8.87
N GLU A 350 28.64 -14.37 -9.12
CA GLU A 350 27.98 -14.36 -10.42
C GLU A 350 27.31 -13.00 -10.69
N ASP A 351 27.25 -12.64 -11.98
CA ASP A 351 26.48 -11.48 -12.41
C ASP A 351 24.99 -11.70 -12.06
N SER A 352 24.41 -10.74 -11.39
CA SER A 352 23.02 -10.84 -10.97
C SER A 352 22.25 -9.54 -11.18
N LEU A 353 20.93 -9.65 -11.21
CA LEU A 353 20.00 -8.56 -11.43
C LEU A 353 19.05 -8.46 -10.24
N SER A 354 18.95 -7.28 -9.63
CA SER A 354 17.91 -6.98 -8.66
C SER A 354 16.82 -6.13 -9.31
N ILE A 355 15.56 -6.47 -9.05
CA ILE A 355 14.39 -5.72 -9.53
C ILE A 355 13.72 -5.05 -8.34
N TYR A 356 13.50 -3.74 -8.43
CA TYR A 356 12.76 -2.93 -7.49
C TYR A 356 11.51 -2.39 -8.18
N ALA A 357 10.37 -2.58 -7.59
CA ALA A 357 9.08 -2.34 -8.23
C ALA A 357 8.10 -1.51 -7.38
N GLU A 358 8.32 -1.40 -6.06
CA GLU A 358 7.42 -0.73 -5.15
C GLU A 358 7.51 0.79 -5.32
N ALA A 359 6.35 1.43 -5.51
CA ALA A 359 6.20 2.87 -5.66
C ALA A 359 5.50 3.49 -4.43
N SER A 360 5.22 4.79 -4.50
CA SER A 360 4.46 5.51 -3.47
C SER A 360 3.12 4.83 -3.17
N ASN A 361 2.65 4.90 -1.91
CA ASN A 361 1.46 4.20 -1.40
C ASN A 361 1.47 2.67 -1.61
N GLY A 362 2.64 2.06 -1.82
CA GLY A 362 2.78 0.63 -2.04
C GLY A 362 2.23 0.12 -3.37
N GLN A 363 2.07 0.99 -4.34
CA GLN A 363 1.59 0.61 -5.66
C GLN A 363 2.65 -0.17 -6.44
N MET A 364 2.19 -1.14 -7.21
CA MET A 364 3.04 -1.99 -8.05
C MET A 364 2.82 -1.67 -9.53
N PRO A 365 3.85 -1.79 -10.39
CA PRO A 365 3.67 -1.72 -11.84
C PRO A 365 2.95 -2.96 -12.36
N ASN A 366 2.56 -2.94 -13.63
CA ASN A 366 2.04 -4.12 -14.30
C ASN A 366 3.04 -5.28 -14.21
N LEU A 367 2.55 -6.47 -13.82
CA LEU A 367 3.37 -7.67 -13.62
C LEU A 367 4.13 -8.11 -14.88
N ASP A 368 3.58 -7.87 -16.06
CA ASP A 368 4.21 -8.26 -17.34
C ASP A 368 5.51 -7.51 -17.61
N LEU A 369 5.68 -6.29 -17.09
CA LEU A 369 6.95 -5.58 -17.19
C LEU A 369 8.04 -6.31 -16.40
N ILE A 370 7.75 -6.74 -15.16
CA ILE A 370 8.67 -7.54 -14.34
C ILE A 370 8.97 -8.88 -15.01
N ASN A 371 7.92 -9.56 -15.51
CA ASN A 371 8.05 -10.86 -16.17
C ASN A 371 8.91 -10.78 -17.43
N THR A 372 8.77 -9.71 -18.21
CA THR A 372 9.58 -9.47 -19.41
C THR A 372 11.06 -9.32 -19.04
N VAL A 373 11.37 -8.52 -18.03
CA VAL A 373 12.77 -8.35 -17.56
C VAL A 373 13.32 -9.66 -17.01
N ASN A 374 12.55 -10.37 -16.18
CA ASN A 374 12.96 -11.67 -15.64
C ASN A 374 13.21 -12.71 -16.74
N TYR A 375 12.29 -12.81 -17.70
CA TYR A 375 12.44 -13.73 -18.83
C TYR A 375 13.71 -13.47 -19.64
N LEU A 376 13.94 -12.21 -20.02
CA LEU A 376 15.10 -11.81 -20.81
C LEU A 376 16.41 -12.00 -20.03
N ALA A 377 16.44 -11.63 -18.74
CA ALA A 377 17.60 -11.79 -17.89
C ALA A 377 17.99 -13.25 -17.73
N VAL A 378 17.05 -14.12 -17.39
CA VAL A 378 17.33 -15.54 -17.10
C VAL A 378 17.56 -16.33 -18.38
N HIS A 379 16.64 -16.27 -19.35
CA HIS A 379 16.65 -17.17 -20.50
C HIS A 379 17.49 -16.67 -21.68
N ARG A 380 17.74 -15.35 -21.75
CA ARG A 380 18.51 -14.80 -22.88
C ARG A 380 19.93 -14.36 -22.49
N GLN A 381 20.09 -13.84 -21.26
CA GLN A 381 21.38 -13.30 -20.83
C GLN A 381 22.08 -14.15 -19.74
N GLY A 382 21.39 -15.18 -19.21
CA GLY A 382 21.95 -16.04 -18.16
C GLY A 382 22.27 -15.29 -16.86
N LEU A 383 21.55 -14.20 -16.57
CA LEU A 383 21.69 -13.44 -15.34
C LEU A 383 20.79 -14.03 -14.25
N ARG A 384 21.31 -14.10 -13.04
CA ARG A 384 20.52 -14.54 -11.89
C ARG A 384 19.66 -13.37 -11.36
N VAL A 385 18.36 -13.47 -11.51
CA VAL A 385 17.43 -12.43 -11.02
C VAL A 385 17.16 -12.63 -9.53
N LYS A 386 17.18 -11.53 -8.79
CA LYS A 386 16.91 -11.47 -7.36
C LYS A 386 15.82 -10.44 -7.07
N VAL A 387 15.01 -10.72 -6.06
CA VAL A 387 14.08 -9.80 -5.43
C VAL A 387 14.49 -9.67 -3.97
N GLU A 388 14.22 -8.55 -3.35
CA GLU A 388 14.56 -8.29 -1.94
C GLU A 388 13.92 -9.35 -1.03
N LYS A 389 14.69 -9.84 -0.05
CA LYS A 389 14.29 -10.89 0.89
C LYS A 389 14.55 -10.44 2.31
N LEU A 390 13.60 -10.72 3.19
CA LEU A 390 13.77 -10.51 4.62
C LEU A 390 14.74 -11.56 5.18
N ARG A 391 16.00 -11.15 5.43
CA ARG A 391 17.07 -12.07 5.86
C ARG A 391 16.77 -12.75 7.18
N SER A 392 16.16 -12.04 8.12
CA SER A 392 15.80 -12.61 9.43
C SER A 392 14.88 -13.85 9.33
N PHE A 393 14.08 -13.97 8.27
CA PHE A 393 13.24 -15.16 8.04
C PHE A 393 14.06 -16.37 7.56
N LEU A 394 15.17 -16.15 6.88
CA LEU A 394 16.01 -17.25 6.39
C LEU A 394 16.66 -18.04 7.53
N ASP A 395 16.86 -17.39 8.69
CA ASP A 395 17.54 -17.99 9.87
C ASP A 395 16.53 -18.47 10.94
N MET A 396 15.22 -18.44 10.65
CA MET A 396 14.18 -18.87 11.59
C MET A 396 13.92 -20.37 11.52
N GLY A 397 14.39 -21.16 12.51
CA GLY A 397 14.22 -22.61 12.54
C GLY A 397 12.76 -23.11 12.55
N TRP A 398 11.81 -22.33 13.11
CA TRP A 398 10.38 -22.70 13.04
C TRP A 398 9.83 -22.62 11.61
N LEU A 399 10.35 -21.73 10.77
CA LEU A 399 9.94 -21.60 9.37
C LEU A 399 10.47 -22.77 8.54
N GLU A 400 11.65 -23.28 8.90
CA GLU A 400 12.23 -24.49 8.32
C GLU A 400 11.35 -25.71 8.64
N THR A 401 10.98 -25.91 9.90
CA THR A 401 10.08 -27.01 10.29
C THR A 401 8.71 -26.94 9.61
N LEU A 402 8.16 -25.73 9.42
CA LEU A 402 6.93 -25.55 8.62
C LEU A 402 7.15 -25.89 7.14
N GLY A 403 8.27 -25.49 6.56
CA GLY A 403 8.63 -25.84 5.20
C GLY A 403 8.71 -27.35 4.99
N GLU A 404 9.40 -28.06 5.88
CA GLU A 404 9.47 -29.53 5.88
C GLU A 404 8.10 -30.18 6.03
N MET A 405 7.25 -29.64 6.92
CA MET A 405 5.88 -30.12 7.08
C MET A 405 5.06 -29.97 5.80
N PHE A 406 5.13 -28.81 5.12
CA PHE A 406 4.43 -28.61 3.85
C PHE A 406 5.00 -29.46 2.71
N GLU A 407 6.29 -29.71 2.69
CA GLU A 407 6.92 -30.62 1.74
C GLU A 407 6.42 -32.06 1.95
N LEU A 408 6.41 -32.54 3.20
CA LEU A 408 5.90 -33.87 3.56
C LEU A 408 4.41 -34.00 3.24
N LEU A 409 3.61 -32.97 3.53
CA LEU A 409 2.19 -32.93 3.17
C LEU A 409 1.98 -32.99 1.66
N GLY A 410 2.85 -32.30 0.90
CA GLY A 410 2.85 -32.33 -0.55
C GLY A 410 3.21 -33.72 -1.12
N HIS A 411 4.17 -34.42 -0.52
CA HIS A 411 4.49 -35.78 -0.86
C HIS A 411 3.32 -36.72 -0.60
N TYR A 412 2.67 -36.57 0.56
CA TYR A 412 1.49 -37.37 0.91
C TYR A 412 0.31 -37.08 -0.04
N ALA A 413 0.02 -35.84 -0.35
CA ALA A 413 -1.04 -35.45 -1.26
C ALA A 413 -0.83 -36.04 -2.68
N ARG A 414 0.41 -36.05 -3.17
CA ARG A 414 0.77 -36.66 -4.46
C ARG A 414 0.69 -38.19 -4.44
N SER A 415 0.91 -38.84 -3.31
CA SER A 415 0.73 -40.30 -3.18
C SER A 415 -0.73 -40.69 -3.27
N ILE A 416 -1.67 -39.84 -2.80
CA ILE A 416 -3.11 -40.08 -2.92
C ILE A 416 -3.60 -39.76 -4.33
N ASN A 417 -3.19 -38.60 -4.88
CA ASN A 417 -3.56 -38.19 -6.23
C ASN A 417 -2.38 -37.51 -6.93
N PRO A 418 -1.76 -38.15 -7.92
CA PRO A 418 -0.60 -37.64 -8.67
C PRO A 418 -0.87 -36.32 -9.40
N GLN A 419 -2.14 -35.96 -9.63
CA GLN A 419 -2.53 -34.70 -10.27
C GLN A 419 -2.49 -33.48 -9.31
N LEU A 420 -2.43 -33.73 -8.01
CA LEU A 420 -2.32 -32.66 -7.01
C LEU A 420 -0.90 -32.08 -7.01
N LYS A 421 -0.77 -30.89 -7.57
CA LYS A 421 0.48 -30.10 -7.55
C LYS A 421 0.65 -29.30 -6.24
N PHE A 422 0.30 -29.92 -5.11
CA PHE A 422 0.46 -29.31 -3.80
C PHE A 422 1.83 -29.64 -3.22
N GLY A 423 2.42 -28.67 -2.52
CA GLY A 423 3.71 -28.80 -1.85
C GLY A 423 4.89 -28.31 -2.69
N ILE A 424 5.76 -27.59 -2.04
CA ILE A 424 7.01 -27.04 -2.57
C ILE A 424 8.17 -27.49 -1.69
N PRO A 425 9.42 -27.53 -2.16
CA PRO A 425 10.59 -27.81 -1.35
C PRO A 425 10.71 -26.85 -0.16
N ALA A 426 11.18 -27.33 1.00
CA ALA A 426 11.31 -26.51 2.20
C ALA A 426 12.16 -25.25 1.97
N ALA A 427 13.28 -25.36 1.24
CA ALA A 427 14.13 -24.21 0.90
C ALA A 427 13.38 -23.15 0.08
N GLU A 428 12.55 -23.59 -0.87
CA GLU A 428 11.74 -22.68 -1.68
C GLU A 428 10.62 -22.01 -0.86
N TYR A 429 10.04 -22.75 0.11
CA TYR A 429 9.07 -22.19 1.05
C TYR A 429 9.67 -21.09 1.91
N ILE A 430 10.86 -21.30 2.48
CA ILE A 430 11.56 -20.30 3.30
C ILE A 430 11.89 -19.05 2.47
N GLU A 431 12.48 -19.24 1.28
CA GLU A 431 12.78 -18.13 0.37
C GLU A 431 11.53 -17.37 -0.06
N GLY A 432 10.45 -18.08 -0.39
CA GLY A 432 9.17 -17.50 -0.77
C GLY A 432 8.53 -16.72 0.36
N SER A 433 8.59 -17.23 1.59
CA SER A 433 8.09 -16.53 2.78
C SER A 433 8.89 -15.27 3.09
N ALA A 434 10.22 -15.31 2.97
CA ALA A 434 11.11 -14.17 3.17
C ALA A 434 10.87 -13.07 2.12
N THR A 435 10.63 -13.44 0.86
CA THR A 435 10.32 -12.51 -0.23
C THR A 435 8.93 -11.92 -0.04
N LEU A 436 7.93 -12.73 0.33
CA LEU A 436 6.57 -12.29 0.61
C LEU A 436 6.53 -11.27 1.76
N ALA A 437 7.24 -11.56 2.86
CA ALA A 437 7.34 -10.65 3.99
C ALA A 437 8.00 -9.32 3.60
N SER A 438 9.05 -9.37 2.79
CA SER A 438 9.71 -8.18 2.24
C SER A 438 8.76 -7.37 1.37
N SER A 439 8.03 -8.00 0.46
CA SER A 439 7.04 -7.35 -0.41
C SER A 439 5.92 -6.69 0.41
N LEU A 440 5.39 -7.38 1.43
CA LEU A 440 4.40 -6.81 2.34
C LEU A 440 4.95 -5.60 3.11
N TYR A 441 6.19 -5.69 3.60
CA TYR A 441 6.81 -4.58 4.33
C TYR A 441 6.98 -3.33 3.46
N TYR A 442 7.59 -3.46 2.28
CA TYR A 442 7.80 -2.32 1.39
C TYR A 442 6.50 -1.73 0.87
N GLN A 443 5.50 -2.56 0.55
CA GLN A 443 4.18 -2.07 0.17
C GLN A 443 3.46 -1.37 1.33
N ALA A 444 3.58 -1.86 2.56
CA ALA A 444 3.00 -1.21 3.74
C ALA A 444 3.73 0.10 4.08
N LEU A 445 5.05 0.12 3.97
CA LEU A 445 5.85 1.32 4.13
C LEU A 445 5.50 2.35 3.05
N GLY A 446 5.28 1.90 1.81
CA GLY A 446 4.86 2.71 0.67
C GLY A 446 5.85 3.80 0.27
N VAL A 447 7.11 3.69 0.72
CA VAL A 447 8.22 4.52 0.26
C VAL A 447 8.76 3.91 -1.03
N PRO A 448 8.94 4.70 -2.09
CA PRO A 448 9.49 4.19 -3.34
C PRO A 448 10.86 3.54 -3.13
N THR A 449 11.03 2.32 -3.63
CA THR A 449 12.30 1.57 -3.55
C THR A 449 13.34 2.06 -4.56
N GLY A 450 12.97 3.00 -5.42
CA GLY A 450 13.85 3.63 -6.39
C GLY A 450 13.18 4.79 -7.13
N PRO A 451 13.91 5.48 -8.03
CA PRO A 451 13.38 6.61 -8.76
C PRO A 451 12.24 6.25 -9.74
N HIS A 452 12.04 4.96 -10.04
CA HIS A 452 10.90 4.47 -10.83
C HIS A 452 9.55 4.82 -10.17
N GLY A 453 9.50 4.92 -8.85
CA GLY A 453 8.26 5.23 -8.13
C GLY A 453 7.63 6.57 -8.53
N ALA A 454 8.42 7.55 -8.98
CA ALA A 454 7.92 8.83 -9.45
C ALA A 454 7.03 8.73 -10.70
N PHE A 455 7.23 7.69 -11.52
CA PHE A 455 6.42 7.46 -12.73
C PHE A 455 5.01 7.00 -12.41
N ARG A 456 4.82 6.34 -11.24
CA ARG A 456 3.52 5.82 -10.85
C ARG A 456 2.48 6.91 -10.58
N ASP A 457 2.91 8.06 -10.10
CA ASP A 457 2.04 9.23 -9.88
C ASP A 457 1.40 9.71 -11.19
N TYR A 458 2.02 9.40 -12.33
CA TYR A 458 1.53 9.70 -13.70
C TYR A 458 0.97 8.47 -14.42
N GLN A 459 0.68 7.39 -13.70
CA GLN A 459 0.14 6.14 -14.24
C GLN A 459 1.03 5.52 -15.34
N VAL A 460 2.34 5.64 -15.19
CA VAL A 460 3.32 5.00 -16.05
C VAL A 460 3.93 3.81 -15.33
N ASP A 461 3.92 2.65 -15.98
CA ASP A 461 4.56 1.45 -15.45
C ASP A 461 6.07 1.58 -15.53
N ALA A 462 6.72 1.48 -14.39
CA ALA A 462 8.17 1.65 -14.28
C ALA A 462 8.77 0.71 -13.24
N ILE A 463 10.01 0.28 -13.48
CA ILE A 463 10.81 -0.51 -12.55
C ILE A 463 12.25 0.00 -12.53
N THR A 464 12.94 -0.24 -11.41
CA THR A 464 14.40 -0.07 -11.33
C THR A 464 15.07 -1.44 -11.45
N VAL A 465 16.01 -1.52 -12.36
CA VAL A 465 16.84 -2.69 -12.61
C VAL A 465 18.26 -2.37 -12.17
N GLU A 466 18.71 -3.00 -11.10
CA GLU A 466 20.06 -2.88 -10.60
C GLU A 466 20.87 -4.09 -11.01
N ILE A 467 21.87 -3.87 -11.87
CA ILE A 467 22.75 -4.92 -12.36
C ILE A 467 23.99 -4.99 -11.48
N LEU A 468 24.28 -6.15 -10.94
CA LEU A 468 25.34 -6.38 -9.99
C LEU A 468 26.45 -7.20 -10.65
N PRO A 469 27.60 -6.57 -10.97
CA PRO A 469 28.71 -7.28 -11.58
C PRO A 469 29.40 -8.21 -10.58
N LYS A 470 30.03 -9.26 -11.07
CA LYS A 470 30.88 -10.15 -10.29
C LYS A 470 32.10 -9.42 -9.73
N VAL A 471 32.42 -9.67 -8.47
CA VAL A 471 33.37 -8.91 -7.62
C VAL A 471 34.84 -8.91 -8.08
N TYR A 472 35.23 -9.75 -9.02
CA TYR A 472 36.66 -9.79 -9.39
C TYR A 472 36.98 -8.73 -10.45
N THR A 473 38.08 -7.97 -10.19
CA THR A 473 38.69 -6.95 -11.05
C THR A 473 38.35 -7.14 -12.52
N LEU A 474 37.46 -6.28 -13.01
CA LEU A 474 37.05 -6.26 -14.41
C LEU A 474 38.24 -5.96 -15.29
N GLY A 475 38.91 -6.99 -15.79
CA GLY A 475 39.78 -6.80 -16.96
C GLY A 475 38.92 -6.40 -18.16
N ASN A 476 39.44 -5.59 -19.08
CA ASN A 476 38.68 -5.00 -20.20
C ASN A 476 37.78 -5.99 -20.94
N ARG A 477 38.16 -7.22 -21.10
CA ARG A 477 37.36 -8.24 -21.81
C ARG A 477 36.09 -8.62 -21.02
N ARG A 478 36.15 -8.66 -19.68
CA ARG A 478 34.99 -8.97 -18.85
C ARG A 478 34.04 -7.78 -18.74
N GLN A 479 34.58 -6.57 -18.71
CA GLN A 479 33.77 -5.35 -18.77
C GLN A 479 32.97 -5.30 -20.07
N ASN A 480 33.59 -5.64 -21.21
CA ASN A 480 32.89 -5.70 -22.49
C ASN A 480 31.77 -6.74 -22.49
N ASP A 481 32.03 -7.96 -21.96
CA ASP A 481 31.00 -9.01 -21.87
C ASP A 481 29.86 -8.59 -20.92
N PHE A 482 30.18 -7.96 -19.79
CA PHE A 482 29.18 -7.40 -18.86
C PHE A 482 28.34 -6.31 -19.53
N LEU A 483 28.93 -5.34 -20.19
CA LEU A 483 28.24 -4.27 -20.93
C LEU A 483 27.37 -4.85 -22.06
N LEU A 484 27.91 -5.83 -22.79
CA LEU A 484 27.18 -6.48 -23.89
C LEU A 484 25.93 -7.22 -23.39
N ARG A 485 26.06 -8.05 -22.34
CA ARG A 485 24.93 -8.80 -21.78
C ARG A 485 23.88 -7.86 -21.14
N SER A 486 24.36 -6.87 -20.39
CA SER A 486 23.46 -5.87 -19.76
C SER A 486 22.77 -5.01 -20.82
N GLY A 487 23.49 -4.56 -21.84
CA GLY A 487 22.92 -3.80 -22.93
C GLY A 487 21.88 -4.59 -23.74
N ARG A 488 22.16 -5.85 -24.05
CA ARG A 488 21.20 -6.75 -24.74
C ARG A 488 19.95 -7.03 -23.91
N LEU A 489 20.07 -7.06 -22.57
CA LEU A 489 18.90 -7.13 -21.71
C LEU A 489 18.01 -5.90 -21.88
N ILE A 490 18.59 -4.70 -21.76
CA ILE A 490 17.84 -3.44 -21.88
C ILE A 490 17.26 -3.28 -23.29
N GLU A 491 18.03 -3.58 -24.32
CA GLU A 491 17.56 -3.61 -25.71
C GLU A 491 16.33 -4.52 -25.84
N GLY A 492 16.37 -5.74 -25.32
CA GLY A 492 15.27 -6.69 -25.40
C GLY A 492 14.01 -6.19 -24.68
N VAL A 493 14.14 -5.49 -23.55
CA VAL A 493 13.01 -4.86 -22.85
C VAL A 493 12.41 -3.74 -23.71
N VAL A 494 13.25 -2.86 -24.27
CA VAL A 494 12.80 -1.79 -25.16
C VAL A 494 12.09 -2.36 -26.39
N GLN A 495 12.62 -3.41 -27.02
CA GLN A 495 11.99 -4.11 -28.13
C GLN A 495 10.61 -4.65 -27.77
N SER A 496 10.49 -5.30 -26.60
CA SER A 496 9.24 -5.86 -26.12
C SER A 496 8.18 -4.76 -25.88
N VAL A 497 8.56 -3.67 -25.20
CA VAL A 497 7.65 -2.54 -24.95
C VAL A 497 7.30 -1.80 -26.25
N ASN A 498 8.24 -1.72 -27.20
CA ASN A 498 7.99 -1.11 -28.51
C ASN A 498 6.91 -1.86 -29.32
N ASN A 499 6.75 -3.17 -29.10
CA ASN A 499 5.73 -3.97 -29.77
C ASN A 499 4.31 -3.77 -29.22
N LEU A 500 4.15 -3.17 -28.02
CA LEU A 500 2.82 -2.90 -27.46
C LEU A 500 2.07 -1.87 -28.28
N LEU A 501 0.83 -2.18 -28.64
CA LEU A 501 -0.08 -1.24 -29.33
C LEU A 501 -0.80 -0.31 -28.35
N GLU A 502 -0.96 -0.76 -27.12
CA GLU A 502 -1.66 -0.05 -26.03
C GLU A 502 -0.79 -0.06 -24.77
N LYS A 503 -1.22 0.65 -23.72
CA LYS A 503 -0.59 0.54 -22.40
C LYS A 503 -0.82 -0.86 -21.81
N PHE A 504 0.01 -1.25 -20.88
CA PHE A 504 -0.18 -2.50 -20.13
C PHE A 504 -1.57 -2.54 -19.47
N HIS A 505 -2.35 -3.58 -19.75
CA HIS A 505 -3.71 -3.72 -19.20
C HIS A 505 -4.16 -5.16 -18.94
N GLN A 506 -3.49 -6.17 -19.50
CA GLN A 506 -3.94 -7.57 -19.41
C GLN A 506 -3.44 -8.31 -18.18
N SER A 507 -2.40 -7.80 -17.49
CA SER A 507 -1.80 -8.47 -16.34
C SER A 507 -2.24 -7.84 -15.01
N PHE A 508 -1.66 -8.34 -13.92
CA PHE A 508 -2.03 -7.94 -12.56
C PHE A 508 -1.28 -6.66 -12.13
N PHE A 509 -1.98 -5.79 -11.38
CA PHE A 509 -1.44 -4.65 -10.66
C PHE A 509 -1.47 -4.86 -9.14
N LEU A 510 -2.32 -5.78 -8.66
CA LEU A 510 -2.46 -6.13 -7.25
C LEU A 510 -1.94 -7.56 -7.05
N TYR A 511 -0.70 -7.67 -6.65
CA TYR A 511 0.01 -8.94 -6.46
C TYR A 511 1.11 -8.81 -5.40
N LEU A 512 1.51 -9.94 -4.85
CA LEU A 512 2.66 -10.08 -3.97
C LEU A 512 3.65 -11.04 -4.63
N LEU A 513 4.92 -10.68 -4.66
CA LEU A 513 5.97 -11.55 -5.19
C LEU A 513 6.44 -12.52 -4.10
N THR A 514 6.61 -13.79 -4.47
CA THR A 514 7.25 -14.82 -3.65
C THR A 514 8.60 -15.24 -4.23
N SER A 515 8.79 -15.01 -5.53
CA SER A 515 10.08 -15.13 -6.23
C SER A 515 10.02 -14.30 -7.52
N PRO A 516 11.15 -14.07 -8.21
CA PRO A 516 11.12 -13.41 -9.51
C PRO A 516 10.22 -14.09 -10.55
N SER A 517 9.94 -15.39 -10.37
CA SER A 517 9.12 -16.20 -11.27
C SER A 517 7.80 -16.67 -10.66
N LYS A 518 7.44 -16.25 -9.43
CA LYS A 518 6.21 -16.65 -8.77
C LYS A 518 5.54 -15.48 -8.06
N PHE A 519 4.22 -15.44 -8.11
CA PHE A 519 3.41 -14.40 -7.49
C PHE A 519 2.14 -14.95 -6.86
N VAL A 520 1.57 -14.19 -5.93
CA VAL A 520 0.25 -14.42 -5.33
C VAL A 520 -0.68 -13.29 -5.76
N SER A 521 -1.80 -13.64 -6.40
CA SER A 521 -2.78 -12.65 -6.85
C SER A 521 -3.71 -12.19 -5.73
N VAL A 522 -4.34 -11.03 -5.92
CA VAL A 522 -5.29 -10.42 -4.98
C VAL A 522 -6.40 -11.39 -4.53
N GLY A 523 -6.94 -12.20 -5.43
CA GLY A 523 -8.00 -13.16 -5.07
C GLY A 523 -7.59 -14.22 -4.05
N VAL A 524 -6.29 -14.51 -3.94
CA VAL A 524 -5.77 -15.51 -2.98
C VAL A 524 -5.46 -14.85 -1.64
N TYR A 525 -4.72 -13.75 -1.61
CA TYR A 525 -4.32 -13.14 -0.34
C TYR A 525 -5.49 -12.44 0.38
N MET A 526 -6.48 -11.93 -0.36
CA MET A 526 -7.70 -11.36 0.24
C MET A 526 -8.52 -12.38 1.05
N ILE A 527 -8.45 -13.67 0.68
CA ILE A 527 -9.12 -14.72 1.47
C ILE A 527 -8.50 -14.82 2.86
N ALA A 528 -7.17 -14.77 2.96
CA ALA A 528 -6.47 -14.78 4.23
C ALA A 528 -6.86 -13.59 5.11
N PHE A 529 -6.90 -12.40 4.53
CA PHE A 529 -7.33 -11.17 5.19
C PHE A 529 -8.77 -11.24 5.70
N VAL A 530 -9.72 -11.67 4.85
CA VAL A 530 -11.13 -11.79 5.24
C VAL A 530 -11.30 -12.77 6.39
N LEU A 531 -10.62 -13.92 6.37
CA LEU A 531 -10.64 -14.87 7.47
C LEU A 531 -10.07 -14.28 8.76
N LEU A 532 -8.98 -13.52 8.67
CA LEU A 532 -8.35 -12.86 9.81
C LEU A 532 -9.27 -11.82 10.46
N VAL A 533 -9.99 -11.02 9.66
CA VAL A 533 -10.76 -9.86 10.15
C VAL A 533 -12.23 -10.22 10.47
N ALA A 534 -12.78 -11.32 9.91
CA ALA A 534 -14.15 -11.78 10.11
C ALA A 534 -14.57 -11.96 11.60
N PRO A 535 -13.71 -12.32 12.54
CA PRO A 535 -14.04 -12.39 13.96
C PRO A 535 -14.56 -11.08 14.55
N LEU A 536 -14.09 -9.92 14.08
CA LEU A 536 -14.44 -8.63 14.65
C LEU A 536 -15.93 -8.34 14.62
N PRO A 537 -16.63 -8.35 13.45
CA PRO A 537 -18.06 -8.07 13.42
C PRO A 537 -18.89 -9.15 14.12
N MET A 538 -18.48 -10.43 14.10
CA MET A 538 -19.19 -11.50 14.77
C MET A 538 -19.18 -11.35 16.30
N VAL A 539 -17.99 -11.09 16.86
CA VAL A 539 -17.85 -10.88 18.31
C VAL A 539 -18.50 -9.57 18.73
N ALA A 540 -18.39 -8.50 17.93
CA ALA A 540 -19.05 -7.24 18.19
C ALA A 540 -20.58 -7.40 18.27
N ALA A 541 -21.19 -8.12 17.33
CA ALA A 541 -22.61 -8.42 17.33
C ALA A 541 -23.03 -9.27 18.54
N SER A 542 -22.24 -10.30 18.88
CA SER A 542 -22.49 -11.14 20.05
C SER A 542 -22.44 -10.36 21.37
N LEU A 543 -21.45 -9.49 21.54
CA LEU A 543 -21.34 -8.63 22.72
C LEU A 543 -22.51 -7.67 22.84
N PHE A 544 -22.96 -7.09 21.73
CA PHE A 544 -24.11 -6.19 21.69
C PHE A 544 -25.39 -6.90 22.09
N VAL A 545 -25.70 -8.07 21.50
CA VAL A 545 -26.89 -8.85 21.79
C VAL A 545 -26.88 -9.32 23.26
N ASN A 546 -25.77 -9.79 23.78
CA ASN A 546 -25.65 -10.23 25.16
C ASN A 546 -25.80 -9.09 26.17
N ALA A 547 -25.32 -7.88 25.84
CA ALA A 547 -25.51 -6.70 26.67
C ALA A 547 -26.99 -6.25 26.67
N SER A 548 -27.67 -6.34 25.53
CA SER A 548 -29.09 -5.99 25.39
C SER A 548 -30.00 -6.95 26.12
N ASN A 549 -29.85 -8.28 25.93
CA ASN A 549 -30.72 -9.30 26.56
C ASN A 549 -30.64 -9.31 28.09
N SER A 550 -29.52 -8.90 28.67
CA SER A 550 -29.39 -8.86 30.14
C SER A 550 -30.09 -7.67 30.77
N ASP A 551 -30.40 -6.61 30.00
CA ASP A 551 -31.18 -5.48 30.50
C ASP A 551 -32.67 -5.83 30.59
N ASP A 552 -33.15 -6.71 29.70
CA ASP A 552 -34.55 -7.16 29.72
C ASP A 552 -34.85 -8.10 30.92
N SER A 553 -33.88 -8.92 31.34
CA SER A 553 -34.06 -9.82 32.50
C SER A 553 -34.09 -9.05 33.85
N LEU A 554 -33.37 -7.92 33.96
CA LEU A 554 -33.36 -7.09 35.18
C LEU A 554 -34.66 -6.25 35.36
N ASN A 555 -35.38 -5.98 34.27
CA ASN A 555 -36.64 -5.23 34.34
C ASN A 555 -37.83 -6.13 34.70
N THR A 556 -37.68 -7.45 34.68
CA THR A 556 -38.76 -8.42 34.97
C THR A 556 -38.81 -8.79 36.46
N GLU A 557 -37.80 -8.49 37.26
CA GLU A 557 -37.75 -8.69 38.70
C GLU A 557 -38.04 -7.39 39.49
N LYS A 558 -39.23 -6.80 39.33
CA LYS A 558 -39.79 -5.88 40.35
C LYS A 558 -40.65 -6.65 41.30
N PRO A 559 -40.38 -6.61 42.60
CA PRO A 559 -41.19 -7.29 43.58
C PRO A 559 -42.58 -6.66 43.65
N ALA A 560 -43.62 -7.52 43.63
CA ALA A 560 -44.99 -7.10 43.85
C ALA A 560 -45.16 -6.53 45.31
N PRO A 561 -45.96 -5.53 45.50
CA PRO A 561 -46.23 -4.98 46.84
C PRO A 561 -46.91 -5.98 47.78
N SER A 562 -46.32 -6.13 48.93
CA SER A 562 -46.85 -6.95 50.08
C SER A 562 -48.27 -6.52 50.46
N ALA A 563 -49.21 -7.40 50.32
CA ALA A 563 -50.47 -7.32 51.05
C ALA A 563 -50.46 -8.31 52.22
N THR A 564 -50.73 -7.78 53.36
CA THR A 564 -50.78 -8.42 54.66
C THR A 564 -51.96 -9.35 54.82
N ALA A 565 -51.67 -10.41 55.56
CA ALA A 565 -52.51 -11.13 56.56
C ALA A 565 -53.32 -12.37 56.16
N ALA A 566 -52.98 -13.38 56.88
CA ALA A 566 -53.76 -14.33 57.64
C ALA A 566 -54.12 -15.66 57.02
N ASP A 567 -53.60 -16.66 57.71
CA ASP A 567 -54.15 -17.90 58.22
C ASP A 567 -54.16 -19.20 57.37
N SER A 568 -53.66 -20.21 58.11
CA SER A 568 -53.89 -21.65 58.05
C SER A 568 -53.23 -22.52 57.00
N ALA A 569 -52.25 -23.27 57.51
CA ALA A 569 -51.77 -24.55 56.99
C ALA A 569 -52.87 -25.67 56.95
N PRO A 570 -52.73 -26.89 56.43
CA PRO A 570 -51.51 -27.65 56.19
C PRO A 570 -51.46 -28.55 54.96
N LEU A 571 -50.22 -29.06 54.67
CA LEU A 571 -49.86 -30.44 54.35
C LEU A 571 -50.17 -31.03 52.97
N VAL A 572 -49.14 -31.54 52.35
CA VAL A 572 -48.99 -32.88 51.74
C VAL A 572 -48.35 -32.86 50.35
N THR A 573 -47.11 -33.43 50.29
CA THR A 573 -46.43 -34.30 49.33
C THR A 573 -46.28 -33.92 47.87
N ALA A 574 -45.04 -33.83 47.50
CA ALA A 574 -44.26 -34.53 46.47
C ALA A 574 -44.90 -34.81 45.07
N TYR A 575 -44.29 -34.42 44.02
CA TYR A 575 -43.60 -35.21 42.99
C TYR A 575 -43.06 -34.36 41.83
N GLU A 576 -41.92 -34.79 41.34
CA GLU A 576 -41.22 -34.37 40.15
C GLU A 576 -42.09 -34.28 38.91
N SER A 577 -41.80 -33.26 38.09
CA SER A 577 -41.48 -33.42 36.65
C SER A 577 -41.42 -32.06 35.95
N SER A 578 -40.43 -31.98 35.05
CA SER A 578 -40.01 -30.83 34.26
C SER A 578 -41.08 -30.30 33.31
N PRO A 579 -40.85 -29.10 32.81
CA PRO A 579 -41.86 -28.26 32.19
C PRO A 579 -41.74 -28.13 30.71
N LEU A 580 -42.82 -27.92 30.08
CA LEU A 580 -42.97 -27.39 28.74
C LEU A 580 -43.96 -26.21 28.73
N LEU A 581 -43.45 -25.13 28.17
CA LEU A 581 -44.22 -24.07 27.51
C LEU A 581 -45.66 -23.77 27.89
N SER A 582 -45.89 -22.54 28.33
CA SER A 582 -47.15 -21.92 28.03
C SER A 582 -47.05 -20.38 27.95
N ALA A 583 -47.34 -19.88 26.78
CA ALA A 583 -48.01 -18.68 26.41
C ALA A 583 -48.01 -17.44 27.35
N ALA A 584 -47.36 -16.41 26.93
CA ALA A 584 -47.57 -15.03 27.33
C ALA A 584 -48.33 -14.28 26.25
N ASN A 585 -49.52 -13.84 26.59
CA ASN A 585 -50.37 -13.01 25.78
C ASN A 585 -50.15 -11.51 25.97
N SER A 586 -50.09 -10.82 24.87
CA SER A 586 -50.67 -9.50 24.55
C SER A 586 -50.65 -8.40 25.62
N SER A 587 -49.49 -7.80 25.77
CA SER A 587 -49.32 -6.39 26.20
C SER A 587 -47.98 -5.77 25.72
N SER A 588 -47.43 -6.25 24.60
CA SER A 588 -46.06 -6.05 24.24
C SER A 588 -45.75 -4.85 23.29
N LEU A 589 -46.77 -4.11 22.82
CA LEU A 589 -46.46 -3.03 21.85
C LEU A 589 -45.98 -1.73 22.48
N ALA A 590 -46.43 -1.40 23.69
CA ALA A 590 -45.99 -0.19 24.39
C ALA A 590 -44.63 -0.38 25.10
N THR A 591 -44.35 -1.62 25.56
CA THR A 591 -43.09 -1.96 26.25
C THR A 591 -41.89 -2.07 25.30
N THR A 592 -42.16 -2.50 24.05
CA THR A 592 -41.10 -2.63 23.03
C THR A 592 -40.57 -1.27 22.58
N ALA A 593 -41.39 -0.25 22.48
CA ALA A 593 -40.96 1.10 22.13
C ALA A 593 -40.09 1.72 23.23
N GLY A 594 -40.40 1.49 24.50
CA GLY A 594 -39.63 1.96 25.66
C GLY A 594 -38.30 1.24 25.81
N CYS A 595 -38.24 -0.08 25.52
CA CYS A 595 -37.06 -0.89 25.60
C CYS A 595 -36.03 -0.53 24.47
N ILE A 596 -36.55 -0.29 23.26
CA ILE A 596 -35.71 0.16 22.13
C ILE A 596 -35.10 1.53 22.42
N THR A 597 -35.79 2.45 23.05
CA THR A 597 -35.25 3.76 23.40
C THR A 597 -34.18 3.69 24.49
N LEU A 598 -34.29 2.86 25.52
CA LEU A 598 -33.30 2.73 26.59
C LEU A 598 -32.00 2.08 26.10
N SER A 599 -32.10 1.04 25.26
CA SER A 599 -30.95 0.38 24.61
C SER A 599 -30.22 1.33 23.66
N SER A 600 -30.95 2.17 22.91
CA SER A 600 -30.37 3.12 21.99
C SER A 600 -29.52 4.21 22.68
N TRP A 601 -29.87 4.63 23.88
CA TRP A 601 -29.12 5.62 24.65
C TRP A 601 -27.76 5.09 25.14
N LYS A 602 -27.69 3.84 25.58
CA LYS A 602 -26.42 3.22 26.03
C LYS A 602 -25.43 3.06 24.87
N TRP A 603 -25.95 2.64 23.72
CA TRP A 603 -25.12 2.54 22.53
C TRP A 603 -24.60 3.91 22.07
N LEU A 604 -25.46 4.93 22.10
CA LEU A 604 -25.09 6.29 21.74
C LEU A 604 -24.00 6.86 22.66
N TYR A 605 -24.05 6.53 23.96
CA TYR A 605 -23.01 6.95 24.92
C TYR A 605 -21.67 6.27 24.63
N ALA A 606 -21.63 4.97 24.35
CA ALA A 606 -20.45 4.25 23.93
C ALA A 606 -19.90 4.76 22.60
N ALA A 607 -20.78 5.04 21.64
CA ALA A 607 -20.43 5.63 20.36
C ALA A 607 -19.83 7.04 20.53
N LYS A 608 -20.37 7.86 21.42
CA LYS A 608 -19.83 9.18 21.75
C LYS A 608 -18.40 9.06 22.33
N LYS A 609 -18.17 8.15 23.28
CA LYS A 609 -16.82 7.91 23.84
C LYS A 609 -15.85 7.48 22.75
N SER A 610 -16.23 6.52 21.92
CA SER A 610 -15.41 6.08 20.77
C SER A 610 -15.12 7.24 19.82
N PHE A 611 -16.14 8.00 19.41
CA PHE A 611 -16.01 9.13 18.49
C PHE A 611 -15.00 10.16 18.98
N VAL A 612 -15.02 10.48 20.27
CA VAL A 612 -14.07 11.45 20.84
C VAL A 612 -12.64 10.92 20.77
N VAL A 613 -12.40 9.63 21.03
CA VAL A 613 -11.06 9.05 20.91
C VAL A 613 -10.60 9.02 19.46
N TYR A 614 -11.49 8.75 18.48
CA TYR A 614 -11.17 8.84 17.06
C TYR A 614 -10.89 10.29 16.62
N LEU A 615 -11.64 11.26 17.15
CA LEU A 615 -11.36 12.68 16.92
C LEU A 615 -10.00 13.09 17.51
N TRP A 616 -9.66 12.60 18.71
CA TRP A 616 -8.34 12.78 19.29
C TRP A 616 -7.23 12.20 18.41
N GLY A 617 -7.40 11.00 17.85
CA GLY A 617 -6.46 10.41 16.91
C GLY A 617 -6.23 11.27 15.68
N SER A 618 -7.30 11.89 15.16
CA SER A 618 -7.19 12.85 14.05
C SER A 618 -6.39 14.10 14.44
N VAL A 619 -6.58 14.62 15.62
CA VAL A 619 -5.80 15.77 16.14
C VAL A 619 -4.33 15.40 16.30
N VAL A 620 -4.02 14.23 16.88
CA VAL A 620 -2.65 13.74 17.06
C VAL A 620 -1.96 13.54 15.71
N SER A 621 -2.70 13.13 14.68
CA SER A 621 -2.18 13.02 13.32
C SER A 621 -1.79 14.35 12.69
N LEU A 622 -2.32 15.47 13.16
CA LEU A 622 -1.96 16.81 12.69
C LEU A 622 -0.77 17.42 13.46
N LEU A 623 -0.45 16.91 14.65
CA LEU A 623 0.62 17.46 15.48
C LEU A 623 1.99 17.52 14.78
N PRO A 624 2.43 16.53 13.98
CA PRO A 624 3.72 16.58 13.30
C PRO A 624 3.89 17.81 12.43
N TYR A 625 2.83 18.25 11.75
CA TYR A 625 2.86 19.49 10.97
C TYR A 625 3.21 20.72 11.79
N PHE A 626 2.64 20.84 12.99
CA PHE A 626 2.93 21.98 13.88
C PHE A 626 4.31 21.87 14.53
N ILE A 627 4.73 20.65 14.88
CA ILE A 627 6.03 20.39 15.52
C ILE A 627 7.19 20.69 14.56
N CYS A 628 7.07 20.35 13.28
CA CYS A 628 8.12 20.62 12.29
C CYS A 628 8.32 22.12 12.01
N GLN A 629 7.38 22.97 12.40
CA GLN A 629 7.52 24.44 12.31
C GLN A 629 8.41 25.03 13.42
N ILE A 630 8.73 24.25 14.44
CA ILE A 630 9.57 24.71 15.56
C ILE A 630 11.04 24.70 15.08
N PRO A 631 11.73 25.87 15.07
CA PRO A 631 13.09 25.92 14.57
C PRO A 631 14.05 25.12 15.47
N ASN A 632 15.07 24.52 14.87
CA ASN A 632 16.16 23.76 15.53
C ASN A 632 15.72 22.48 16.28
N CYS A 633 14.57 21.88 15.97
CA CYS A 633 14.17 20.60 16.53
C CYS A 633 14.90 19.44 15.84
N THR A 634 15.57 18.60 16.64
CA THR A 634 16.11 17.32 16.15
C THR A 634 14.96 16.28 16.06
N PRO A 635 15.08 15.22 15.22
CA PRO A 635 14.07 14.16 15.13
C PRO A 635 13.70 13.55 16.50
N THR A 636 14.67 13.40 17.39
CA THR A 636 14.44 12.88 18.74
C THR A 636 13.63 13.85 19.61
N THR A 637 13.93 15.16 19.56
CA THR A 637 13.17 16.18 20.32
C THR A 637 11.75 16.32 19.76
N SER A 638 11.56 16.26 18.45
CA SER A 638 10.25 16.28 17.81
C SER A 638 9.38 15.09 18.25
N PHE A 639 9.96 13.89 18.32
CA PHE A 639 9.27 12.72 18.82
C PHE A 639 8.83 12.87 20.29
N ILE A 640 9.72 13.36 21.16
CA ILE A 640 9.39 13.59 22.58
C ILE A 640 8.26 14.61 22.71
N ILE A 641 8.32 15.72 21.99
CA ILE A 641 7.27 16.75 21.98
C ILE A 641 5.94 16.17 21.51
N TRP A 642 5.97 15.37 20.43
CA TRP A 642 4.77 14.71 19.91
C TRP A 642 4.14 13.78 20.95
N VAL A 643 4.92 12.95 21.64
CA VAL A 643 4.43 12.05 22.71
C VAL A 643 3.83 12.84 23.85
N LEU A 644 4.51 13.88 24.34
CA LEU A 644 4.02 14.72 25.44
C LEU A 644 2.71 15.44 25.10
N LEU A 645 2.63 16.03 23.91
CA LEU A 645 1.41 16.71 23.45
C LEU A 645 0.26 15.71 23.23
N SER A 646 0.55 14.51 22.74
CA SER A 646 -0.45 13.45 22.53
C SER A 646 -1.02 12.98 23.87
N ILE A 647 -0.18 12.78 24.89
CA ILE A 647 -0.63 12.40 26.24
C ILE A 647 -1.43 13.54 26.86
N LEU A 648 -0.92 14.78 26.79
CA LEU A 648 -1.60 15.95 27.37
C LEU A 648 -2.98 16.15 26.73
N SER A 649 -3.08 16.09 25.41
CA SER A 649 -4.35 16.20 24.69
C SER A 649 -5.32 15.08 25.04
N LEU A 650 -4.82 13.84 25.23
CA LEU A 650 -5.64 12.70 25.67
C LEU A 650 -6.19 12.93 27.09
N VAL A 651 -5.35 13.39 28.01
CA VAL A 651 -5.77 13.70 29.39
C VAL A 651 -6.83 14.81 29.38
N VAL A 652 -6.61 15.89 28.64
CA VAL A 652 -7.57 17.00 28.54
C VAL A 652 -8.90 16.50 27.96
N MET A 653 -8.86 15.73 26.91
CA MET A 653 -10.08 15.14 26.34
C MET A 653 -10.79 14.18 27.30
N TYR A 654 -10.02 13.36 28.01
CA TYR A 654 -10.58 12.47 29.03
C TYR A 654 -11.23 13.25 30.17
N MET A 655 -10.64 14.34 30.63
CA MET A 655 -11.24 15.23 31.66
C MET A 655 -12.54 15.88 31.17
N ILE A 656 -12.60 16.29 29.90
CA ILE A 656 -13.83 16.84 29.30
C ILE A 656 -14.94 15.79 29.20
N LEU A 657 -14.57 14.54 28.88
CA LEU A 657 -15.51 13.40 28.75
C LEU A 657 -15.96 12.85 30.11
N ALA A 658 -15.08 12.88 31.12
CA ALA A 658 -15.35 12.41 32.46
C ALA A 658 -16.12 13.44 33.30
N SER A 659 -16.48 14.62 32.75
CA SER A 659 -17.30 15.62 33.38
C SER A 659 -18.65 15.03 33.84
N PRO A 660 -19.11 15.37 35.06
CA PRO A 660 -20.00 14.55 35.86
C PRO A 660 -21.48 14.67 35.44
N PHE A 661 -21.86 13.97 34.38
CA PHE A 661 -23.25 13.51 34.17
C PHE A 661 -23.41 12.05 34.62
N SER A 662 -22.56 11.58 35.53
CA SER A 662 -22.61 10.26 36.10
C SER A 662 -23.57 10.23 37.29
N ASP A 663 -24.83 9.88 37.03
CA ASP A 663 -25.72 9.42 38.09
C ASP A 663 -25.09 8.22 38.81
N ALA A 664 -24.87 8.39 40.10
CA ALA A 664 -24.31 7.42 41.01
C ALA A 664 -25.23 6.22 41.25
N ASN A 665 -25.46 5.38 40.28
CA ASN A 665 -26.14 4.09 40.42
C ASN A 665 -25.16 2.93 40.04
N ASN A 666 -24.53 2.42 41.07
CA ASN A 666 -23.48 1.40 41.06
C ASN A 666 -23.81 0.05 40.34
N SER A 667 -25.03 -0.20 39.93
CA SER A 667 -25.41 -1.45 39.26
C SER A 667 -25.34 -1.38 37.71
N ARG A 668 -25.13 -0.19 37.13
CA ARG A 668 -25.09 0.03 35.69
C ARG A 668 -23.71 -0.15 35.03
N SER A 669 -22.63 -0.11 35.82
CA SER A 669 -21.26 -0.10 35.35
C SER A 669 -20.81 -1.42 34.69
N GLN A 670 -21.40 -2.54 35.10
CA GLN A 670 -20.86 -3.88 34.78
C GLN A 670 -20.90 -4.30 33.31
N LYS A 671 -21.64 -3.59 32.43
CA LYS A 671 -21.82 -3.97 31.01
C LYS A 671 -21.43 -2.89 30.01
N GLU A 672 -21.06 -1.69 30.45
CA GLU A 672 -20.66 -0.59 29.56
C GLU A 672 -19.43 -0.94 28.72
N TRP A 673 -18.47 -1.67 29.31
CA TRP A 673 -17.28 -2.12 28.59
C TRP A 673 -17.60 -3.03 27.40
N ALA A 674 -18.65 -3.86 27.47
CA ALA A 674 -19.02 -4.79 26.40
C ALA A 674 -19.58 -4.03 25.19
N ILE A 675 -20.40 -3.00 25.43
CA ILE A 675 -20.94 -2.13 24.37
C ILE A 675 -19.81 -1.29 23.77
N LEU A 676 -18.93 -0.72 24.62
CA LEU A 676 -17.77 0.04 24.13
C LEU A 676 -16.86 -0.83 23.28
N LYS A 677 -16.58 -2.08 23.70
CA LYS A 677 -15.82 -3.05 22.94
C LYS A 677 -16.48 -3.38 21.59
N SER A 678 -17.80 -3.58 21.59
CA SER A 678 -18.56 -3.84 20.37
C SER A 678 -18.42 -2.69 19.36
N VAL A 679 -18.57 -1.44 19.81
CA VAL A 679 -18.39 -0.24 18.96
C VAL A 679 -16.96 -0.13 18.45
N THR A 680 -15.96 -0.33 19.33
CA THR A 680 -14.54 -0.29 18.97
C THR A 680 -14.20 -1.33 17.89
N MET A 681 -14.66 -2.57 18.07
CA MET A 681 -14.42 -3.67 17.10
C MET A 681 -15.09 -3.39 15.75
N SER A 682 -16.29 -2.82 15.76
CA SER A 682 -17.00 -2.43 14.53
C SER A 682 -16.27 -1.32 13.77
N ALA A 683 -15.79 -0.31 14.50
CA ALA A 683 -15.02 0.79 13.89
C ALA A 683 -13.67 0.29 13.35
N ALA A 684 -12.95 -0.55 14.10
CA ALA A 684 -11.70 -1.18 13.67
C ALA A 684 -11.90 -2.05 12.41
N PHE A 685 -12.98 -2.83 12.37
CA PHE A 685 -13.36 -3.63 11.19
C PHE A 685 -13.57 -2.76 9.95
N ILE A 686 -14.37 -1.69 10.08
CA ILE A 686 -14.61 -0.75 8.97
C ILE A 686 -13.30 -0.12 8.50
N GLY A 687 -12.46 0.35 9.45
CA GLY A 687 -11.16 0.95 9.13
C GLY A 687 -10.22 -0.01 8.41
N LEU A 688 -10.14 -1.28 8.84
CA LEU A 688 -9.33 -2.31 8.19
C LEU A 688 -9.86 -2.65 6.79
N CYS A 689 -11.18 -2.77 6.62
CA CYS A 689 -11.79 -3.01 5.31
C CYS A 689 -11.52 -1.85 4.34
N LEU A 690 -11.67 -0.59 4.77
CA LEU A 690 -11.36 0.57 3.93
C LEU A 690 -9.87 0.61 3.56
N MET A 691 -8.99 0.33 4.53
CA MET A 691 -7.55 0.31 4.27
C MET A 691 -7.14 -0.83 3.34
N SER A 692 -7.81 -1.98 3.38
CA SER A 692 -7.51 -3.11 2.47
C SER A 692 -7.76 -2.81 1.00
N ILE A 693 -8.63 -1.83 0.71
CA ILE A 693 -8.89 -1.36 -0.66
C ILE A 693 -7.78 -0.41 -1.14
N ILE A 694 -7.24 0.41 -0.23
CA ILE A 694 -6.23 1.44 -0.57
C ILE A 694 -4.83 0.84 -0.56
N ASN A 695 -4.46 0.20 0.57
CA ASN A 695 -3.17 -0.47 0.75
C ASN A 695 -3.38 -1.77 1.54
N PHE A 696 -3.42 -2.87 0.81
CA PHE A 696 -3.64 -4.20 1.38
C PHE A 696 -2.57 -4.57 2.42
N ALA A 697 -1.31 -4.31 2.13
CA ALA A 697 -0.21 -4.70 3.01
C ALA A 697 -0.31 -4.03 4.39
N THR A 698 -0.68 -2.74 4.43
CA THR A 698 -0.96 -2.04 5.70
C THR A 698 -2.16 -2.63 6.42
N ALA A 699 -3.23 -2.96 5.70
CA ALA A 699 -4.42 -3.56 6.29
C ALA A 699 -4.11 -4.95 6.87
N GLU A 700 -3.29 -5.74 6.22
CA GLU A 700 -2.88 -7.07 6.67
C GLU A 700 -2.04 -6.99 7.96
N ILE A 701 -0.99 -6.16 7.96
CA ILE A 701 -0.15 -5.94 9.14
C ILE A 701 -1.00 -5.35 10.28
N GLY A 702 -1.85 -4.38 9.99
CA GLY A 702 -2.78 -3.81 10.95
C GLY A 702 -3.77 -4.82 11.50
N GLY A 703 -4.28 -5.71 10.65
CA GLY A 703 -5.17 -6.82 11.03
C GLY A 703 -4.50 -7.79 11.99
N LEU A 704 -3.25 -8.19 11.69
CA LEU A 704 -2.46 -9.08 12.57
C LEU A 704 -2.25 -8.48 13.98
N LEU A 705 -2.24 -7.16 14.11
CA LEU A 705 -2.08 -6.46 15.38
C LEU A 705 -3.42 -6.16 16.07
N ILE A 706 -4.36 -5.54 15.36
CA ILE A 706 -5.63 -5.05 15.94
C ILE A 706 -6.59 -6.20 16.26
N VAL A 707 -6.68 -7.22 15.40
CA VAL A 707 -7.65 -8.31 15.60
C VAL A 707 -7.40 -9.05 16.91
N PRO A 708 -6.19 -9.61 17.19
CA PRO A 708 -5.95 -10.27 18.46
C PRO A 708 -6.07 -9.33 19.66
N MET A 709 -5.64 -8.06 19.53
CA MET A 709 -5.77 -7.06 20.57
C MET A 709 -7.24 -6.80 20.93
N CYS A 710 -8.10 -6.58 19.94
CA CYS A 710 -9.52 -6.36 20.13
C CYS A 710 -10.23 -7.60 20.71
N LEU A 711 -9.89 -8.80 20.24
CA LEU A 711 -10.48 -10.05 20.75
C LEU A 711 -10.11 -10.30 22.22
N MET A 712 -8.85 -10.07 22.58
CA MET A 712 -8.31 -10.36 23.91
C MET A 712 -8.61 -9.26 24.96
N ALA A 713 -8.96 -8.03 24.55
CA ALA A 713 -9.26 -6.93 25.47
C ALA A 713 -10.51 -7.22 26.33
N TYR A 714 -10.28 -7.48 27.61
CA TYR A 714 -11.30 -7.65 28.64
C TYR A 714 -10.85 -6.97 29.93
N PRO A 715 -11.77 -6.44 30.75
CA PRO A 715 -11.45 -5.82 32.01
C PRO A 715 -10.61 -6.75 32.91
N LEU A 716 -9.52 -6.22 33.45
CA LEU A 716 -8.66 -6.93 34.38
C LEU A 716 -9.32 -6.87 35.77
N LYS A 717 -9.98 -7.98 36.19
CA LYS A 717 -10.42 -8.11 37.59
C LYS A 717 -9.19 -8.28 38.48
N LEU A 718 -8.89 -7.26 39.26
CA LEU A 718 -7.78 -7.22 40.23
C LEU A 718 -8.12 -7.98 41.53
N ASP A 719 -9.09 -8.91 41.53
CA ASP A 719 -9.39 -9.72 42.69
C ASP A 719 -8.24 -10.66 43.06
N VAL A 720 -7.54 -10.27 44.09
CA VAL A 720 -6.33 -10.92 44.61
C VAL A 720 -6.56 -12.38 45.08
N LYS A 721 -7.84 -12.77 45.34
CA LYS A 721 -8.18 -14.02 45.97
C LYS A 721 -8.29 -15.27 45.06
N THR A 722 -8.40 -15.08 43.75
CA THR A 722 -8.50 -16.22 42.80
C THR A 722 -7.63 -16.01 41.57
N ARG A 723 -6.33 -16.01 41.72
CA ARG A 723 -5.39 -16.00 40.58
C ARG A 723 -5.32 -17.39 39.93
N SER A 724 -6.29 -17.69 39.08
CA SER A 724 -6.16 -18.85 38.19
C SER A 724 -5.05 -18.58 37.18
N LEU A 725 -4.24 -19.60 36.84
CA LEU A 725 -3.20 -19.55 35.79
C LEU A 725 -3.74 -18.94 34.48
N ARG A 726 -4.99 -19.23 34.14
CA ARG A 726 -5.71 -18.69 32.97
C ARG A 726 -5.86 -17.18 33.02
N THR A 727 -6.12 -16.60 34.20
CA THR A 727 -6.25 -15.14 34.36
C THR A 727 -4.91 -14.44 34.22
N ILE A 728 -3.84 -15.04 34.78
CA ILE A 728 -2.46 -14.53 34.67
C ILE A 728 -1.99 -14.57 33.23
N SER A 729 -2.18 -15.70 32.54
CA SER A 729 -1.82 -15.87 31.12
C SER A 729 -2.57 -14.86 30.24
N ARG A 730 -3.86 -14.65 30.47
CA ARG A 730 -4.65 -13.65 29.73
C ARG A 730 -4.14 -12.22 29.99
N ALA A 731 -3.82 -11.87 31.24
CA ALA A 731 -3.28 -10.56 31.57
C ALA A 731 -1.91 -10.33 30.92
N ALA A 732 -1.04 -11.34 30.93
CA ALA A 732 0.25 -11.28 30.27
C ALA A 732 0.11 -11.11 28.73
N CYS A 733 -0.76 -11.89 28.09
CA CYS A 733 -1.04 -11.74 26.67
C CYS A 733 -1.59 -10.34 26.33
N ASN A 734 -2.52 -9.83 27.12
CA ASN A 734 -3.05 -8.49 26.93
C ASN A 734 -1.98 -7.40 27.09
N LEU A 735 -1.08 -7.55 28.05
CA LEU A 735 0.03 -6.63 28.25
C LEU A 735 0.99 -6.66 27.03
N VAL A 736 1.37 -7.83 26.59
CA VAL A 736 2.25 -7.99 25.41
C VAL A 736 1.59 -7.39 24.16
N LEU A 737 0.33 -7.71 23.90
CA LEU A 737 -0.42 -7.15 22.77
C LEU A 737 -0.59 -5.62 22.89
N GLY A 738 -0.80 -5.11 24.10
CA GLY A 738 -0.86 -3.67 24.36
C GLY A 738 0.46 -2.96 24.09
N ILE A 739 1.59 -3.59 24.42
CA ILE A 739 2.92 -3.04 24.13
C ILE A 739 3.23 -3.11 22.63
N VAL A 740 3.09 -4.30 22.04
CA VAL A 740 3.41 -4.52 20.62
C VAL A 740 2.46 -3.76 19.69
N GLY A 741 1.18 -3.63 20.07
CA GLY A 741 0.19 -2.87 19.30
C GLY A 741 0.37 -1.34 19.34
N PHE A 742 1.25 -0.81 20.18
CA PHE A 742 1.56 0.61 20.21
C PHE A 742 2.40 1.01 18.97
N PRO A 743 1.97 1.96 18.12
CA PRO A 743 2.59 2.21 16.82
C PRO A 743 4.11 2.42 16.85
N PRO A 744 4.71 3.19 17.79
CA PRO A 744 6.16 3.31 17.88
C PRO A 744 6.87 1.98 18.16
N VAL A 745 6.28 1.12 18.99
CA VAL A 745 6.86 -0.20 19.31
C VAL A 745 6.72 -1.13 18.11
N THR A 746 5.56 -1.12 17.45
CA THR A 746 5.35 -1.86 16.20
C THR A 746 6.41 -1.49 15.16
N PHE A 747 6.68 -0.20 14.97
CA PHE A 747 7.73 0.27 14.07
C PHE A 747 9.10 -0.28 14.43
N ILE A 748 9.51 -0.17 15.71
CA ILE A 748 10.80 -0.68 16.20
C ILE A 748 10.93 -2.19 15.93
N VAL A 749 9.87 -2.96 16.20
CA VAL A 749 9.86 -4.41 15.97
C VAL A 749 10.00 -4.73 14.49
N LEU A 750 9.24 -4.06 13.62
CA LEU A 750 9.31 -4.25 12.19
C LEU A 750 10.67 -3.83 11.64
N LYS A 751 11.12 -2.61 11.93
CA LYS A 751 12.42 -2.12 11.45
C LYS A 751 13.57 -3.00 11.95
N GLY A 752 13.53 -3.41 13.22
CA GLY A 752 14.54 -4.31 13.78
C GLY A 752 14.59 -5.68 13.11
N ALA A 753 13.43 -6.21 12.73
CA ALA A 753 13.36 -7.47 11.98
C ALA A 753 13.95 -7.34 10.57
N PHE A 754 13.81 -6.18 9.91
CA PHE A 754 14.27 -5.95 8.52
C PHE A 754 15.71 -5.47 8.44
N GLU A 755 16.10 -4.51 9.26
CA GLU A 755 17.41 -3.82 9.19
C GLU A 755 18.39 -4.22 10.30
N GLY A 756 17.89 -4.95 11.31
CA GLY A 756 18.66 -5.31 12.51
C GLY A 756 18.48 -4.30 13.65
N TYR A 757 18.49 -4.81 14.89
CA TYR A 757 18.21 -4.01 16.09
C TYR A 757 19.35 -3.07 16.50
N SER A 758 20.58 -3.28 16.00
CA SER A 758 21.78 -2.54 16.40
C SER A 758 21.82 -1.10 15.87
N SER A 759 21.06 -0.79 14.83
CA SER A 759 21.09 0.51 14.14
C SER A 759 19.92 1.44 14.49
N ILE A 760 18.99 1.01 15.37
CA ILE A 760 17.75 1.75 15.62
C ILE A 760 17.96 2.87 16.64
N SER A 761 17.63 4.09 16.27
CA SER A 761 17.57 5.27 17.14
C SER A 761 16.13 5.72 17.39
N VAL A 762 15.92 6.47 18.48
CA VAL A 762 14.60 7.05 18.81
C VAL A 762 14.13 8.03 17.71
N GLY A 763 15.07 8.71 17.06
CA GLY A 763 14.79 9.64 15.95
C GLY A 763 14.25 8.96 14.69
N ASP A 764 14.53 7.67 14.52
CA ASP A 764 14.10 6.92 13.32
C ASP A 764 12.60 6.80 13.20
N PHE A 765 11.89 6.73 14.34
CA PHE A 765 10.42 6.73 14.32
C PHE A 765 9.88 8.05 13.76
N TRP A 766 10.51 9.18 14.11
CA TRP A 766 10.10 10.47 13.56
C TRP A 766 10.35 10.57 12.06
N SER A 767 11.54 10.13 11.61
CA SER A 767 11.87 10.07 10.18
C SER A 767 10.95 9.12 9.40
N TRP A 768 10.49 8.04 10.04
CA TRP A 768 9.51 7.14 9.45
C TRP A 768 8.11 7.79 9.35
N VAL A 769 7.66 8.49 10.39
CA VAL A 769 6.40 9.26 10.39
C VAL A 769 6.41 10.30 9.26
N GLU A 770 7.53 11.00 9.09
CA GLU A 770 7.78 11.94 8.03
C GLU A 770 7.72 11.27 6.64
N SER A 771 8.38 10.14 6.48
CA SER A 771 8.32 9.35 5.24
C SER A 771 6.91 8.89 4.90
N LEU A 772 6.14 8.44 5.89
CA LEU A 772 4.73 8.08 5.68
C LEU A 772 3.88 9.28 5.28
N TRP A 773 4.13 10.45 5.89
CA TRP A 773 3.41 11.67 5.51
C TRP A 773 3.61 12.01 4.03
N VAL A 774 4.85 11.92 3.56
CA VAL A 774 5.22 12.28 2.18
C VAL A 774 4.80 11.19 1.18
N TRP A 775 5.07 9.92 1.49
CA TRP A 775 4.99 8.84 0.51
C TRP A 775 3.75 7.94 0.63
N ASN A 776 3.20 7.80 1.85
CA ASN A 776 2.10 6.90 2.13
C ASN A 776 1.11 7.52 3.12
N SER A 777 0.47 8.58 2.68
CA SER A 777 -0.50 9.31 3.49
C SER A 777 -1.68 8.45 3.96
N ALA A 778 -2.05 7.42 3.18
CA ALA A 778 -3.10 6.48 3.54
C ALA A 778 -2.73 5.66 4.78
N THR A 779 -1.52 5.08 4.82
CA THR A 779 -1.00 4.38 6.00
C THR A 779 -0.81 5.33 7.18
N TYR A 780 -0.34 6.55 6.93
CA TYR A 780 -0.22 7.58 7.96
C TYR A 780 -1.56 7.86 8.65
N LEU A 781 -2.60 8.15 7.85
CA LEU A 781 -3.95 8.40 8.36
C LEU A 781 -4.54 7.16 9.05
N TYR A 782 -4.34 5.97 8.50
CA TYR A 782 -4.77 4.73 9.13
C TYR A 782 -4.15 4.55 10.53
N ILE A 783 -2.85 4.77 10.67
CA ILE A 783 -2.17 4.66 11.97
C ILE A 783 -2.74 5.66 12.97
N GLY A 784 -2.94 6.91 12.58
CA GLY A 784 -3.41 7.96 13.48
C GLY A 784 -4.91 7.93 13.77
N VAL A 785 -5.74 7.61 12.77
CA VAL A 785 -7.20 7.70 12.88
C VAL A 785 -7.85 6.35 13.21
N VAL A 786 -7.24 5.21 12.84
CA VAL A 786 -7.83 3.89 13.09
C VAL A 786 -7.05 3.10 14.13
N HIS A 787 -5.76 2.90 13.90
CA HIS A 787 -4.93 2.02 14.75
C HIS A 787 -4.76 2.58 16.15
N LEU A 788 -4.27 3.81 16.27
CA LEU A 788 -3.99 4.47 17.55
C LEU A 788 -5.26 4.64 18.42
N PRO A 789 -6.40 5.13 17.90
CA PRO A 789 -7.65 5.19 18.66
C PRO A 789 -8.16 3.82 19.10
N SER A 790 -8.10 2.81 18.23
CA SER A 790 -8.49 1.44 18.58
C SER A 790 -7.61 0.86 19.69
N TRP A 791 -6.31 1.14 19.66
CA TRP A 791 -5.36 0.78 20.71
C TRP A 791 -5.71 1.44 22.04
N VAL A 792 -5.96 2.78 22.06
CA VAL A 792 -6.35 3.53 23.26
C VAL A 792 -7.65 2.97 23.85
N LEU A 793 -8.65 2.68 23.03
CA LEU A 793 -9.92 2.11 23.48
C LEU A 793 -9.75 0.70 24.06
N CYS A 794 -8.91 -0.14 23.45
CA CYS A 794 -8.59 -1.45 24.01
C CYS A 794 -7.88 -1.35 25.37
N ILE A 795 -6.93 -0.45 25.52
CA ILE A 795 -6.27 -0.16 26.81
C ILE A 795 -7.29 0.38 27.84
N HIS A 796 -8.19 1.28 27.45
CA HIS A 796 -9.26 1.77 28.31
C HIS A 796 -10.20 0.64 28.78
N ILE A 797 -10.55 -0.31 27.91
CA ILE A 797 -11.34 -1.50 28.25
C ILE A 797 -10.60 -2.41 29.25
N LEU A 798 -9.28 -2.57 29.09
CA LEU A 798 -8.46 -3.38 30.02
C LEU A 798 -8.46 -2.81 31.44
N PHE A 799 -8.39 -1.48 31.58
CA PHE A 799 -8.38 -0.80 32.88
C PHE A 799 -9.76 -0.36 33.38
N HIS A 800 -10.83 -0.78 32.69
CA HIS A 800 -12.19 -0.48 33.13
C HIS A 800 -12.49 -1.14 34.48
N HIS A 801 -12.89 -0.31 35.47
CA HIS A 801 -13.32 -0.82 36.79
C HIS A 801 -14.68 -1.53 36.64
N CYS A 802 -14.67 -2.84 36.82
CA CYS A 802 -15.88 -3.70 36.88
C CYS A 802 -16.31 -3.93 38.34
#